data_5e4a37807d2c9e171500b836a0228855
#
_entry.id   5e4a37807d2c9e171500b836a0228855
#
_cell.length_a   1.000
_cell.length_b   1.000
_cell.length_c   1.000
_cell.angle_alpha   90.00
_cell.angle_beta   90.00
_cell.angle_gamma   90.00
#
_symmetry.space_group_name_H-M   'P 1'
#
loop_
_entity.id
_entity.type
_entity.pdbx_description
1 polymer ?
#
loop_
_entity_poly.entity_id
_entity_poly.type
_entity_poly.pdbx_seq_one_letter_code
_entity_poly.pdbx_strand_id
1 'polypeptide(L)'
;MSGETSHLHLDGIPSDRLSQVQKYLEPFHLSLEKLQEISARLKKDMIRGLGKHTHNKAAVKMLPTFVRATPDGTESGDFLALDLGGTNFRVLHVRVVEEEQKVLKMDSQICAIPQEIMLGTGQQLFDHIAACLGDFLDAQNLKGQTLPLGFTFSFPCEQKEIDKSILIRWTKGFNCSGVEGKDVVKLLKEAIQRRGDYDIGSVAMVNDTVGTMMSCGYRDQSCEIGMIIGTGTNACYMEEMKNVKRVEGEDGRMCINTEWGGFGDDGSLSDILTEFDVQVDKMSINPGVHTFEKMISGMYLGEIVRLLLVKLTEDKLLFNGQTSEALRTPGKFQTKFISEIEEKDNGLENGKKILTELGLKWDLVDVRVVRLVCDNISSRSARLCGAALATIANRIRTNHGLDHLKTTVGVDGTVYRKHPNFSEELQATVRLLAPECSITFLVSEDGSGKGAAMVTAVAQRLALQSRLLEDTAALKPPTLRGISAWLWTDMIRGLNKRTHNKAAVKMLPTFVRATPDGTESGDFLALDLGGTNFRVLHVRVVEEEQKVLKVSQHAIPKKIMLGTGQQLFDHIAACLGDFLDAQNLKGQALPLGFTFSFPCEQKEIDKGILIRWTKGFKCSGVEGEDVVKLLREAIQKRGDYDIGSVAMVNDTVGTMMSCGYRDQSCEIGMIIGTGTNACYMEEMKNVKRVEGDDGRMCINTEWGGFGDNGSLRNILTEFDVQVDKMSINPGVHTFEKMISGMYLGEIVRLLLVKLTEDKLLFNGQTSEGFISEIEEEDNGLENGKKILTKLGLKWDPVDVRVVRLVCNKISSRSAHLCGAALATIANRIRTYRRLDHLKTTVGVDGTVYSEHPNFREELQATVRRLAPECSITFQESKDGSGKGAAMAAAVAQRLSGGQ
;
A
#
# COMPACT_ATOMS: atom_id res chain seq x y z
N MET A 1 -17.96 4.27 -39.44
CA MET A 1 -18.86 5.43 -39.44
C MET A 1 -18.03 6.71 -39.27
N SER A 2 -17.19 7.04 -40.23
CA SER A 2 -16.32 8.24 -40.22
C SER A 2 -16.45 9.06 -41.50
N GLY A 3 -17.53 8.86 -42.24
CA GLY A 3 -17.80 9.53 -43.52
C GLY A 3 -18.86 10.62 -43.51
N GLU A 4 -19.66 10.76 -42.45
CA GLU A 4 -20.81 11.64 -42.48
C GLU A 4 -20.60 13.06 -41.92
N THR A 5 -19.57 13.30 -41.13
CA THR A 5 -19.30 14.65 -40.56
C THR A 5 -18.48 15.56 -41.50
N SER A 6 -17.76 15.01 -42.48
CA SER A 6 -16.96 15.81 -43.43
C SER A 6 -17.74 16.43 -44.59
N HIS A 7 -18.94 15.95 -44.89
CA HIS A 7 -19.72 16.44 -46.04
C HIS A 7 -20.46 17.77 -45.79
N LEU A 8 -20.83 18.10 -44.57
CA LEU A 8 -21.58 19.32 -44.22
C LEU A 8 -20.80 20.64 -44.38
N HIS A 9 -19.47 20.62 -44.46
CA HIS A 9 -18.63 21.82 -44.57
C HIS A 9 -18.16 22.12 -45.99
N LEU A 10 -18.34 21.22 -46.96
CA LEU A 10 -17.89 21.37 -48.33
C LEU A 10 -18.94 22.06 -49.20
N ASP A 11 -20.18 22.11 -48.75
CA ASP A 11 -21.27 22.76 -49.48
C ASP A 11 -21.05 24.25 -49.66
N GLY A 12 -21.03 24.67 -50.92
CA GLY A 12 -20.93 26.06 -51.32
C GLY A 12 -19.51 26.57 -51.62
N ILE A 13 -18.51 25.66 -51.68
CA ILE A 13 -17.21 25.96 -52.30
C ILE A 13 -17.24 25.43 -53.74
N PRO A 14 -16.88 26.24 -54.77
CA PRO A 14 -16.80 25.78 -56.15
C PRO A 14 -15.85 24.61 -56.30
N SER A 15 -16.23 23.56 -57.06
CA SER A 15 -15.49 22.29 -57.18
C SER A 15 -14.03 22.47 -57.62
N ASP A 16 -13.80 23.37 -58.58
CA ASP A 16 -12.46 23.66 -59.07
C ASP A 16 -11.55 24.28 -57.99
N ARG A 17 -12.11 25.21 -57.20
CA ARG A 17 -11.41 25.86 -56.11
C ARG A 17 -11.16 24.85 -54.95
N LEU A 18 -12.16 24.05 -54.62
CA LEU A 18 -12.06 23.00 -53.64
C LEU A 18 -10.96 22.01 -53.99
N SER A 19 -10.93 21.52 -55.24
CA SER A 19 -9.90 20.57 -55.71
C SER A 19 -8.48 21.14 -55.66
N GLN A 20 -8.32 22.44 -55.85
CA GLN A 20 -7.04 23.11 -55.75
C GLN A 20 -6.62 23.29 -54.25
N VAL A 21 -7.54 23.71 -53.39
CA VAL A 21 -7.31 23.85 -51.95
C VAL A 21 -6.98 22.50 -51.32
N GLN A 22 -7.67 21.42 -51.73
CA GLN A 22 -7.42 20.07 -51.21
C GLN A 22 -5.99 19.58 -51.43
N LYS A 23 -5.33 19.96 -52.53
CA LYS A 23 -3.89 19.61 -52.75
C LYS A 23 -2.97 20.16 -51.66
N TYR A 24 -3.31 21.32 -51.07
CA TYR A 24 -2.55 21.90 -49.95
C TYR A 24 -2.92 21.28 -48.61
N LEU A 25 -4.14 20.70 -48.51
CA LEU A 25 -4.62 20.06 -47.28
C LEU A 25 -4.26 18.57 -47.19
N GLU A 26 -4.04 17.89 -48.35
CA GLU A 26 -3.70 16.47 -48.38
C GLU A 26 -2.51 16.10 -47.48
N PRO A 27 -1.39 16.89 -47.39
CA PRO A 27 -0.28 16.58 -46.49
C PRO A 27 -0.63 16.64 -44.98
N PHE A 28 -1.74 17.29 -44.61
CA PHE A 28 -2.24 17.32 -43.24
C PHE A 28 -3.11 16.12 -42.91
N HIS A 29 -3.57 15.37 -43.92
CA HIS A 29 -4.40 14.19 -43.73
C HIS A 29 -3.52 12.94 -43.44
N LEU A 30 -3.58 12.43 -42.21
CA LEU A 30 -2.85 11.24 -41.83
C LEU A 30 -3.77 10.01 -41.81
N SER A 31 -3.45 8.99 -42.63
CA SER A 31 -4.21 7.74 -42.65
C SER A 31 -4.03 6.96 -41.34
N LEU A 32 -4.89 5.97 -41.08
CA LEU A 32 -4.79 5.11 -39.91
C LEU A 32 -3.45 4.36 -39.89
N GLU A 33 -3.00 3.86 -41.01
CA GLU A 33 -1.73 3.16 -41.17
C GLU A 33 -0.55 4.09 -40.85
N LYS A 34 -0.61 5.35 -41.26
CA LYS A 34 0.41 6.36 -40.95
C LYS A 34 0.44 6.67 -39.45
N LEU A 35 -0.71 6.77 -38.78
CA LEU A 35 -0.79 6.97 -37.36
C LEU A 35 -0.25 5.77 -36.56
N GLN A 36 -0.47 4.53 -37.05
CA GLN A 36 0.11 3.31 -36.47
C GLN A 36 1.64 3.31 -36.58
N GLU A 37 2.17 3.74 -37.74
CA GLU A 37 3.59 3.88 -37.96
C GLU A 37 4.21 4.93 -37.03
N ILE A 38 3.58 6.10 -36.85
CA ILE A 38 4.00 7.15 -35.92
C ILE A 38 4.01 6.61 -34.48
N SER A 39 2.95 5.89 -34.07
CA SER A 39 2.87 5.22 -32.76
C SER A 39 4.03 4.24 -32.54
N ALA A 40 4.38 3.45 -33.54
CA ALA A 40 5.50 2.52 -33.44
C ALA A 40 6.86 3.23 -33.32
N ARG A 41 7.05 4.33 -34.02
CA ARG A 41 8.26 5.18 -33.93
C ARG A 41 8.36 5.81 -32.53
N LEU A 42 7.27 6.36 -32.01
CA LEU A 42 7.20 6.94 -30.66
C LEU A 42 7.52 5.88 -29.60
N LYS A 43 6.90 4.70 -29.67
CA LYS A 43 7.17 3.59 -28.76
C LYS A 43 8.67 3.22 -28.72
N LYS A 44 9.32 3.18 -29.90
CA LYS A 44 10.74 2.89 -30.00
C LYS A 44 11.59 3.96 -29.33
N ASP A 45 11.23 5.24 -29.50
CA ASP A 45 11.97 6.34 -28.91
C ASP A 45 11.73 6.45 -27.39
N MET A 46 10.52 6.17 -26.88
CA MET A 46 10.25 6.03 -25.46
C MET A 46 11.13 4.96 -24.80
N ILE A 47 11.28 3.79 -25.45
CA ILE A 47 12.17 2.72 -24.94
C ILE A 47 13.63 3.21 -24.88
N ARG A 48 14.10 3.97 -25.88
CA ARG A 48 15.44 4.57 -25.89
C ARG A 48 15.62 5.55 -24.72
N GLY A 49 14.60 6.40 -24.47
CA GLY A 49 14.64 7.40 -23.40
C GLY A 49 14.71 6.80 -21.99
N LEU A 50 14.14 5.61 -21.77
CA LEU A 50 14.22 4.88 -20.50
C LEU A 50 15.53 4.12 -20.30
N GLY A 51 16.31 3.92 -21.35
CA GLY A 51 17.53 3.11 -21.31
C GLY A 51 18.75 3.85 -20.73
N LYS A 52 19.52 3.20 -19.87
CA LYS A 52 20.70 3.77 -19.19
C LYS A 52 21.75 4.37 -20.14
N HIS A 53 21.97 3.74 -21.30
CA HIS A 53 23.01 4.14 -22.26
C HIS A 53 22.45 4.76 -23.54
N THR A 54 21.13 4.83 -23.68
CA THR A 54 20.46 5.30 -24.90
C THR A 54 19.67 6.59 -24.74
N HIS A 55 19.35 6.98 -23.51
CA HIS A 55 18.51 8.15 -23.21
C HIS A 55 19.05 9.46 -23.78
N ASN A 56 20.37 9.64 -23.83
CA ASN A 56 20.99 10.87 -24.37
C ASN A 56 20.73 11.04 -25.88
N LYS A 57 20.44 9.94 -26.60
CA LYS A 57 20.17 9.91 -28.05
C LYS A 57 18.68 9.91 -28.37
N ALA A 58 17.83 9.78 -27.35
CA ALA A 58 16.39 9.80 -27.54
C ALA A 58 15.87 11.23 -27.69
N ALA A 59 14.98 11.41 -28.66
CA ALA A 59 14.27 12.67 -28.85
C ALA A 59 13.25 12.88 -27.73
N VAL A 60 12.50 11.82 -27.36
CA VAL A 60 11.60 11.80 -26.20
C VAL A 60 12.40 11.49 -24.94
N LYS A 61 12.49 12.44 -24.02
CA LYS A 61 13.45 12.41 -22.91
C LYS A 61 13.15 11.41 -21.81
N MET A 62 11.88 11.04 -21.61
CA MET A 62 11.46 10.06 -20.60
C MET A 62 12.09 10.32 -19.21
N LEU A 63 11.79 11.48 -18.65
CA LEU A 63 12.42 11.96 -17.41
C LEU A 63 11.80 11.29 -16.18
N PRO A 64 12.58 10.60 -15.33
CA PRO A 64 12.09 10.11 -14.04
C PRO A 64 11.68 11.26 -13.12
N THR A 65 10.51 11.16 -12.49
CA THR A 65 9.97 12.22 -11.63
C THR A 65 10.08 11.91 -10.15
N PHE A 66 10.52 10.73 -9.78
CA PHE A 66 10.58 10.21 -8.41
C PHE A 66 9.22 10.16 -7.70
N VAL A 67 8.11 10.38 -8.42
CA VAL A 67 6.76 10.11 -7.94
C VAL A 67 6.49 8.61 -8.10
N ARG A 68 6.39 7.89 -6.98
CA ARG A 68 6.36 6.42 -6.93
C ARG A 68 4.95 5.81 -6.86
N ALA A 69 3.95 6.61 -6.56
CA ALA A 69 2.56 6.18 -6.48
C ALA A 69 1.60 7.30 -6.86
N THR A 70 0.40 6.93 -7.22
CA THR A 70 -0.76 7.82 -7.38
C THR A 70 -1.52 7.95 -6.06
N PRO A 71 -2.39 8.95 -5.89
CA PRO A 71 -3.27 9.03 -4.73
C PRO A 71 -4.13 7.78 -4.60
N ASP A 72 -4.30 7.29 -3.38
CA ASP A 72 -5.17 6.14 -3.08
C ASP A 72 -6.45 6.54 -2.32
N GLY A 73 -6.63 7.85 -2.11
CA GLY A 73 -7.78 8.41 -1.41
C GLY A 73 -7.61 8.44 0.12
N THR A 74 -6.44 8.02 0.62
CA THR A 74 -6.11 8.10 2.05
C THR A 74 -5.37 9.38 2.41
N GLU A 75 -5.01 10.19 1.44
CA GLU A 75 -4.34 11.47 1.68
C GLU A 75 -5.28 12.46 2.33
N SER A 76 -4.80 13.15 3.36
CA SER A 76 -5.50 14.24 4.04
C SER A 76 -4.51 15.18 4.72
N GLY A 77 -4.94 16.39 5.05
CA GLY A 77 -4.12 17.39 5.72
C GLY A 77 -4.08 18.72 4.98
N ASP A 78 -3.25 19.62 5.50
CA ASP A 78 -3.02 20.94 4.95
C ASP A 78 -1.67 20.99 4.23
N PHE A 79 -1.67 21.49 2.98
CA PHE A 79 -0.52 21.53 2.10
C PHE A 79 -0.39 22.91 1.46
N LEU A 80 0.82 23.36 1.31
CA LEU A 80 1.13 24.50 0.46
C LEU A 80 1.44 24.04 -0.96
N ALA A 81 1.12 24.86 -1.95
CA ALA A 81 1.57 24.64 -3.31
C ALA A 81 2.05 25.92 -3.95
N LEU A 82 3.14 25.83 -4.69
CA LEU A 82 3.63 26.85 -5.61
C LEU A 82 3.50 26.33 -7.03
N ASP A 83 2.94 27.15 -7.92
CA ASP A 83 2.81 26.83 -9.34
C ASP A 83 3.48 27.91 -10.17
N LEU A 84 4.69 27.64 -10.64
CA LEU A 84 5.51 28.54 -11.45
C LEU A 84 5.57 28.05 -12.90
N GLY A 85 4.67 28.58 -13.73
CA GLY A 85 4.54 28.16 -15.13
C GLY A 85 4.75 29.26 -16.18
N GLY A 86 4.88 30.53 -15.79
CA GLY A 86 4.99 31.66 -16.70
C GLY A 86 5.25 32.98 -15.97
N THR A 87 4.80 34.10 -16.56
CA THR A 87 4.97 35.45 -16.02
C THR A 87 4.24 35.71 -14.70
N ASN A 88 3.33 34.85 -14.34
CA ASN A 88 2.69 34.83 -13.05
C ASN A 88 2.92 33.49 -12.39
N PHE A 89 3.01 33.46 -11.07
CA PHE A 89 2.96 32.24 -10.30
C PHE A 89 1.83 32.29 -9.27
N ARG A 90 1.42 31.12 -8.82
CA ARG A 90 0.37 31.00 -7.81
C ARG A 90 0.92 30.38 -6.53
N VAL A 91 0.46 30.94 -5.42
CA VAL A 91 0.61 30.35 -4.09
C VAL A 91 -0.74 29.83 -3.67
N LEU A 92 -0.80 28.61 -3.19
CA LEU A 92 -2.03 27.94 -2.79
C LEU A 92 -1.87 27.31 -1.41
N HIS A 93 -2.94 27.36 -0.64
CA HIS A 93 -3.18 26.52 0.52
C HIS A 93 -4.24 25.50 0.14
N VAL A 94 -3.93 24.24 0.19
CA VAL A 94 -4.81 23.14 -0.22
C VAL A 94 -5.09 22.27 1.00
N ARG A 95 -6.35 22.23 1.42
CA ARG A 95 -6.83 21.33 2.47
C ARG A 95 -7.49 20.12 1.85
N VAL A 96 -6.89 18.97 2.08
CA VAL A 96 -7.40 17.67 1.64
C VAL A 96 -8.26 17.11 2.76
N VAL A 97 -9.57 16.99 2.52
CA VAL A 97 -10.56 16.56 3.52
C VAL A 97 -11.17 15.23 3.11
N GLU A 98 -11.29 14.31 4.05
CA GLU A 98 -11.95 13.03 3.90
C GLU A 98 -13.48 13.20 4.09
N GLU A 99 -14.18 13.62 3.05
CA GLU A 99 -15.66 13.57 2.99
C GLU A 99 -16.05 12.72 1.76
N GLU A 100 -17.30 12.21 1.76
CA GLU A 100 -17.83 11.33 0.71
C GLU A 100 -17.71 11.87 -0.73
N GLN A 101 -17.39 13.15 -0.91
CA GLN A 101 -17.21 13.81 -2.21
C GLN A 101 -15.78 14.22 -2.52
N LYS A 102 -14.76 13.83 -1.75
CA LYS A 102 -13.34 14.15 -2.00
C LYS A 102 -13.10 15.63 -2.34
N VAL A 103 -13.52 16.54 -1.47
CA VAL A 103 -13.43 17.99 -1.70
C VAL A 103 -12.05 18.50 -1.32
N LEU A 104 -11.36 19.11 -2.27
CA LEU A 104 -10.19 19.94 -2.01
C LEU A 104 -10.64 21.38 -1.76
N LYS A 105 -10.55 21.85 -0.51
CA LYS A 105 -10.71 23.27 -0.20
C LYS A 105 -9.41 24.00 -0.54
N MET A 106 -9.50 25.15 -1.18
CA MET A 106 -8.34 25.83 -1.72
C MET A 106 -8.47 27.34 -1.58
N ASP A 107 -7.47 27.96 -0.95
CA ASP A 107 -7.21 29.38 -1.00
C ASP A 107 -6.02 29.63 -1.91
N SER A 108 -6.07 30.66 -2.75
CA SER A 108 -4.99 30.93 -3.70
C SER A 108 -4.75 32.41 -3.91
N GLN A 109 -3.50 32.75 -4.21
CA GLN A 109 -3.06 34.08 -4.57
C GLN A 109 -2.20 34.02 -5.83
N ILE A 110 -2.46 34.92 -6.78
CA ILE A 110 -1.64 35.08 -7.99
C ILE A 110 -0.65 36.19 -7.73
N CYS A 111 0.62 35.90 -7.99
CA CYS A 111 1.73 36.86 -7.86
C CYS A 111 2.35 37.08 -9.24
N ALA A 112 2.48 38.32 -9.67
CA ALA A 112 3.16 38.67 -10.89
C ALA A 112 4.68 38.64 -10.68
N ILE A 113 5.43 38.24 -11.70
CA ILE A 113 6.89 38.30 -11.72
C ILE A 113 7.27 39.46 -12.65
N PRO A 114 7.84 40.55 -12.13
CA PRO A 114 8.33 41.66 -12.95
C PRO A 114 9.36 41.20 -13.98
N GLN A 115 9.33 41.79 -15.18
CA GLN A 115 10.25 41.41 -16.26
C GLN A 115 11.74 41.57 -15.85
N GLU A 116 12.06 42.56 -15.04
CA GLU A 116 13.40 42.79 -14.47
C GLU A 116 13.85 41.60 -13.57
N ILE A 117 12.92 40.93 -12.88
CA ILE A 117 13.22 39.73 -12.09
C ILE A 117 13.38 38.50 -13.01
N MET A 118 12.55 38.39 -14.05
CA MET A 118 12.64 37.28 -15.03
C MET A 118 13.98 37.26 -15.77
N LEU A 119 14.60 38.42 -15.93
CA LEU A 119 15.90 38.63 -16.63
C LEU A 119 17.05 38.91 -15.65
N GLY A 120 16.78 38.93 -14.36
CA GLY A 120 17.75 39.29 -13.31
C GLY A 120 18.60 38.10 -12.85
N THR A 121 18.75 37.96 -11.53
CA THR A 121 19.49 36.86 -10.92
C THR A 121 18.55 35.84 -10.30
N GLY A 122 19.00 34.57 -10.19
CA GLY A 122 18.24 33.55 -9.50
C GLY A 122 17.93 33.90 -8.05
N GLN A 123 18.83 34.60 -7.37
CA GLN A 123 18.56 35.06 -6.01
C GLN A 123 17.37 36.01 -5.96
N GLN A 124 17.30 37.02 -6.86
CA GLN A 124 16.16 37.94 -6.95
C GLN A 124 14.84 37.19 -7.21
N LEU A 125 14.87 36.22 -8.11
CA LEU A 125 13.67 35.41 -8.41
C LEU A 125 13.19 34.61 -7.19
N PHE A 126 14.07 33.85 -6.54
CA PHE A 126 13.67 33.03 -5.42
C PHE A 126 13.35 33.82 -4.15
N ASP A 127 14.03 34.97 -3.93
CA ASP A 127 13.68 35.90 -2.85
C ASP A 127 12.29 36.52 -3.08
N HIS A 128 11.95 36.87 -4.35
CA HIS A 128 10.60 37.34 -4.69
C HIS A 128 9.53 36.24 -4.44
N ILE A 129 9.79 35.00 -4.83
CA ILE A 129 8.89 33.86 -4.56
C ILE A 129 8.72 33.67 -3.05
N ALA A 130 9.81 33.67 -2.28
CA ALA A 130 9.75 33.52 -0.83
C ALA A 130 9.01 34.71 -0.16
N ALA A 131 9.12 35.93 -0.71
CA ALA A 131 8.37 37.08 -0.24
C ALA A 131 6.87 36.89 -0.41
N CYS A 132 6.43 36.54 -1.61
CA CYS A 132 5.01 36.31 -1.89
C CYS A 132 4.42 35.14 -1.10
N LEU A 133 5.19 34.05 -0.90
CA LEU A 133 4.77 32.92 -0.07
C LEU A 133 4.56 33.36 1.40
N GLY A 134 5.50 34.13 1.96
CA GLY A 134 5.36 34.60 3.34
C GLY A 134 4.19 35.57 3.52
N ASP A 135 3.97 36.48 2.56
CA ASP A 135 2.82 37.40 2.57
C ASP A 135 1.48 36.66 2.49
N PHE A 136 1.43 35.57 1.70
CA PHE A 136 0.27 34.67 1.64
C PHE A 136 0.03 33.95 2.97
N LEU A 137 1.09 33.42 3.61
CA LEU A 137 0.99 32.75 4.92
C LEU A 137 0.49 33.71 6.00
N ASP A 138 0.92 34.98 5.96
CA ASP A 138 0.40 36.03 6.84
C ASP A 138 -1.10 36.26 6.64
N ALA A 139 -1.51 36.44 5.39
CA ALA A 139 -2.91 36.70 5.03
C ALA A 139 -3.86 35.54 5.42
N GLN A 140 -3.34 34.32 5.43
CA GLN A 140 -4.11 33.10 5.79
C GLN A 140 -3.97 32.73 7.28
N ASN A 141 -3.22 33.49 8.09
CA ASN A 141 -2.90 33.15 9.50
C ASN A 141 -2.22 31.77 9.66
N LEU A 142 -1.36 31.42 8.71
CA LEU A 142 -0.63 30.14 8.67
C LEU A 142 0.83 30.26 9.13
N LYS A 143 1.33 31.48 9.43
CA LYS A 143 2.66 31.66 10.00
C LYS A 143 2.78 30.92 11.34
N GLY A 144 3.85 30.18 11.51
CA GLY A 144 4.08 29.34 12.67
C GLY A 144 3.62 27.88 12.50
N GLN A 145 3.04 27.53 11.34
CA GLN A 145 2.79 26.15 10.95
C GLN A 145 3.83 25.74 9.90
N THR A 146 4.56 24.66 10.17
CA THR A 146 5.53 24.10 9.21
C THR A 146 4.80 23.18 8.26
N LEU A 147 4.14 23.74 7.22
CA LEU A 147 3.36 22.98 6.26
C LEU A 147 4.24 22.41 5.13
N PRO A 148 3.94 21.20 4.63
CA PRO A 148 4.63 20.62 3.47
C PRO A 148 4.28 21.39 2.19
N LEU A 149 5.26 21.51 1.27
CA LEU A 149 5.15 22.32 0.07
C LEU A 149 5.29 21.49 -1.21
N GLY A 150 4.27 21.51 -2.06
CA GLY A 150 4.36 21.07 -3.44
C GLY A 150 4.83 22.21 -4.35
N PHE A 151 5.84 21.96 -5.17
CA PHE A 151 6.39 22.96 -6.07
C PHE A 151 6.26 22.52 -7.53
N THR A 152 5.25 23.03 -8.24
CA THR A 152 5.17 22.89 -9.70
C THR A 152 6.12 23.88 -10.35
N PHE A 153 7.07 23.33 -11.06
CA PHE A 153 8.10 24.11 -11.77
C PHE A 153 8.11 23.67 -13.23
N SER A 154 7.39 24.41 -14.08
CA SER A 154 7.11 24.05 -15.47
C SER A 154 8.24 24.48 -16.42
N PHE A 155 9.47 24.13 -16.07
CA PHE A 155 10.67 24.30 -16.88
C PHE A 155 11.41 22.96 -17.01
N PRO A 156 12.19 22.75 -18.08
CA PRO A 156 12.96 21.51 -18.26
C PRO A 156 13.97 21.31 -17.12
N CYS A 157 13.74 20.29 -16.30
CA CYS A 157 14.59 19.94 -15.16
C CYS A 157 14.98 18.46 -15.17
N GLU A 158 16.19 18.18 -14.73
CA GLU A 158 16.63 16.83 -14.40
C GLU A 158 16.39 16.58 -12.91
N GLN A 159 15.35 15.81 -12.56
CA GLN A 159 15.12 15.41 -11.18
C GLN A 159 16.11 14.29 -10.78
N LYS A 160 16.66 14.40 -9.59
CA LYS A 160 17.54 13.42 -8.95
C LYS A 160 16.83 12.71 -7.78
N GLU A 161 15.95 13.44 -7.12
CA GLU A 161 15.10 13.01 -6.01
C GLU A 161 13.80 13.81 -6.08
N ILE A 162 12.80 13.45 -5.27
CA ILE A 162 11.52 14.18 -5.25
C ILE A 162 11.68 15.65 -4.82
N ASP A 163 12.68 15.94 -4.00
CA ASP A 163 13.01 17.26 -3.48
C ASP A 163 14.35 17.84 -4.01
N LYS A 164 14.85 17.28 -5.13
CA LYS A 164 16.11 17.70 -5.75
C LYS A 164 16.02 17.73 -7.25
N SER A 165 16.09 18.91 -7.84
CA SER A 165 15.84 19.10 -9.26
C SER A 165 16.75 20.16 -9.88
N ILE A 166 17.49 19.76 -10.90
CA ILE A 166 18.47 20.60 -11.58
C ILE A 166 17.84 21.24 -12.81
N LEU A 167 17.78 22.56 -12.87
CA LEU A 167 17.31 23.26 -14.06
C LEU A 167 18.27 23.02 -15.22
N ILE A 168 17.73 22.50 -16.35
CA ILE A 168 18.53 22.28 -17.55
C ILE A 168 18.69 23.58 -18.32
N ARG A 169 17.60 24.31 -18.57
CA ARG A 169 17.58 25.59 -19.26
C ARG A 169 16.31 26.37 -18.96
N TRP A 170 16.41 27.69 -19.10
CA TRP A 170 15.23 28.54 -19.03
C TRP A 170 14.40 28.49 -20.32
N THR A 171 13.13 28.74 -20.20
CA THR A 171 12.14 28.85 -21.29
C THR A 171 11.12 29.94 -20.93
N LYS A 172 10.12 30.16 -21.76
CA LYS A 172 8.96 31.04 -21.47
C LYS A 172 9.35 32.49 -21.09
N GLY A 173 10.44 33.00 -21.63
CA GLY A 173 10.88 34.38 -21.42
C GLY A 173 11.73 34.62 -20.17
N PHE A 174 12.02 33.57 -19.39
CA PHE A 174 12.98 33.66 -18.28
C PHE A 174 14.42 33.53 -18.76
N ASN A 175 15.32 34.26 -18.10
CA ASN A 175 16.77 34.13 -18.28
C ASN A 175 17.52 34.59 -17.02
N CYS A 176 17.11 34.02 -15.85
CA CYS A 176 17.76 34.40 -14.58
C CYS A 176 19.16 33.81 -14.48
N SER A 177 20.14 34.63 -14.29
CA SER A 177 21.54 34.19 -14.14
C SER A 177 21.75 33.38 -12.88
N GLY A 178 22.63 32.37 -12.94
CA GLY A 178 23.06 31.58 -11.80
C GLY A 178 22.06 30.51 -11.31
N VAL A 179 21.10 30.08 -12.15
CA VAL A 179 20.12 29.02 -11.82
C VAL A 179 20.30 27.78 -12.70
N GLU A 180 20.61 27.94 -13.97
CA GLU A 180 20.85 26.78 -14.84
C GLU A 180 21.99 25.90 -14.28
N GLY A 181 21.79 24.60 -14.28
CA GLY A 181 22.71 23.64 -13.68
C GLY A 181 22.64 23.55 -12.14
N LYS A 182 21.75 24.29 -11.48
CA LYS A 182 21.57 24.26 -10.03
C LYS A 182 20.25 23.65 -9.61
N ASP A 183 20.20 23.20 -8.35
CA ASP A 183 19.03 22.65 -7.71
C ASP A 183 18.06 23.78 -7.30
N VAL A 184 16.91 23.83 -7.98
CA VAL A 184 15.90 24.89 -7.78
C VAL A 184 15.18 24.75 -6.44
N VAL A 185 15.05 23.55 -5.89
CA VAL A 185 14.46 23.33 -4.57
C VAL A 185 15.38 23.87 -3.47
N LYS A 186 16.68 23.65 -3.61
CA LYS A 186 17.68 24.21 -2.69
C LYS A 186 17.68 25.73 -2.73
N LEU A 187 17.61 26.34 -3.92
CA LEU A 187 17.54 27.79 -4.07
C LEU A 187 16.28 28.38 -3.39
N LEU A 188 15.14 27.71 -3.50
CA LEU A 188 13.91 28.10 -2.81
C LEU A 188 14.06 28.01 -1.29
N LYS A 189 14.57 26.89 -0.77
CA LYS A 189 14.81 26.71 0.68
C LYS A 189 15.77 27.78 1.23
N GLU A 190 16.84 28.07 0.52
CA GLU A 190 17.79 29.14 0.91
C GLU A 190 17.14 30.52 0.92
N ALA A 191 16.24 30.82 -0.02
CA ALA A 191 15.52 32.10 -0.04
C ALA A 191 14.56 32.25 1.14
N ILE A 192 13.84 31.17 1.50
CA ILE A 192 12.97 31.16 2.68
C ILE A 192 13.78 31.35 3.96
N GLN A 193 14.93 30.67 4.08
CA GLN A 193 15.84 30.85 5.22
C GLN A 193 16.39 32.29 5.32
N ARG A 194 16.70 32.95 4.18
CA ARG A 194 17.11 34.35 4.19
C ARG A 194 16.03 35.31 4.68
N ARG A 195 14.76 35.02 4.34
CA ARG A 195 13.64 35.79 4.85
C ARG A 195 13.46 35.57 6.35
N GLY A 196 13.48 34.36 6.85
CA GLY A 196 13.64 33.99 8.25
C GLY A 196 12.45 34.22 9.18
N ASP A 197 11.27 34.57 8.65
CA ASP A 197 10.05 34.83 9.44
C ASP A 197 8.99 33.70 9.35
N TYR A 198 9.26 32.65 8.56
CA TYR A 198 8.48 31.41 8.47
C TYR A 198 9.37 30.26 8.03
N ASP A 199 8.88 29.04 8.20
CA ASP A 199 9.52 27.82 7.72
C ASP A 199 8.52 26.96 6.94
N ILE A 200 9.04 26.02 6.15
CA ILE A 200 8.26 25.03 5.38
C ILE A 200 8.71 23.62 5.74
N GLY A 201 7.79 22.68 5.62
CA GLY A 201 8.07 21.25 5.81
C GLY A 201 8.84 20.64 4.62
N SER A 202 8.52 19.40 4.30
CA SER A 202 9.07 18.73 3.12
C SER A 202 8.67 19.45 1.83
N VAL A 203 9.54 19.42 0.83
CA VAL A 203 9.25 19.95 -0.50
C VAL A 203 9.21 18.82 -1.51
N ALA A 204 8.16 18.75 -2.32
CA ALA A 204 8.10 17.88 -3.48
C ALA A 204 7.99 18.70 -4.75
N MET A 205 8.93 18.52 -5.69
CA MET A 205 8.91 19.21 -6.97
C MET A 205 8.31 18.34 -8.07
N VAL A 206 7.46 18.93 -8.90
CA VAL A 206 6.77 18.21 -9.97
C VAL A 206 6.67 19.06 -11.25
N ASN A 207 6.50 18.37 -12.38
CA ASN A 207 6.07 18.97 -13.63
C ASN A 207 4.53 19.10 -13.65
N ASP A 208 4.00 20.00 -14.47
CA ASP A 208 2.57 20.28 -14.58
C ASP A 208 1.73 19.08 -15.06
N THR A 209 2.26 18.21 -15.93
CA THR A 209 1.57 16.97 -16.34
C THR A 209 1.41 15.99 -15.17
N VAL A 210 2.43 15.88 -14.33
CA VAL A 210 2.39 15.06 -13.11
C VAL A 210 1.35 15.62 -12.14
N GLY A 211 1.34 16.92 -11.93
CA GLY A 211 0.31 17.59 -11.14
C GLY A 211 -1.09 17.31 -11.66
N THR A 212 -1.30 17.39 -12.98
CA THR A 212 -2.60 17.07 -13.62
C THR A 212 -3.02 15.61 -13.34
N MET A 213 -2.10 14.64 -13.51
CA MET A 213 -2.35 13.23 -13.20
C MET A 213 -2.73 13.03 -11.73
N MET A 214 -1.99 13.62 -10.81
CA MET A 214 -2.20 13.45 -9.37
C MET A 214 -3.50 14.12 -8.88
N SER A 215 -3.83 15.29 -9.40
CA SER A 215 -5.10 15.97 -9.11
C SER A 215 -6.31 15.13 -9.56
N CYS A 216 -6.23 14.53 -10.75
CA CYS A 216 -7.27 13.64 -11.26
C CYS A 216 -7.26 12.29 -10.54
N GLY A 217 -6.09 11.75 -10.18
CA GLY A 217 -5.91 10.50 -9.44
C GLY A 217 -6.56 10.52 -8.05
N TYR A 218 -6.62 11.67 -7.41
CA TYR A 218 -7.36 11.82 -6.15
C TYR A 218 -8.87 11.60 -6.31
N ARG A 219 -9.44 11.98 -7.47
CA ARG A 219 -10.86 11.79 -7.82
C ARG A 219 -11.14 10.40 -8.38
N ASP A 220 -10.20 9.85 -9.14
CA ASP A 220 -10.29 8.54 -9.77
C ASP A 220 -8.92 7.83 -9.70
N GLN A 221 -8.80 6.87 -8.81
CA GLN A 221 -7.56 6.12 -8.54
C GLN A 221 -7.04 5.32 -9.75
N SER A 222 -7.86 5.14 -10.79
CA SER A 222 -7.42 4.53 -12.05
C SER A 222 -6.63 5.50 -12.94
N CYS A 223 -6.43 6.76 -12.52
CA CYS A 223 -5.71 7.76 -13.28
C CYS A 223 -4.20 7.52 -13.21
N GLU A 224 -3.65 6.97 -14.29
CA GLU A 224 -2.22 6.66 -14.42
C GLU A 224 -1.52 7.46 -15.53
N ILE A 225 -2.24 8.36 -16.21
CA ILE A 225 -1.74 9.20 -17.29
C ILE A 225 -2.16 10.64 -17.03
N GLY A 226 -1.22 11.56 -17.18
CA GLY A 226 -1.47 13.00 -17.16
C GLY A 226 -1.09 13.62 -18.51
N MET A 227 -1.94 14.50 -19.06
CA MET A 227 -1.73 15.10 -20.36
C MET A 227 -2.09 16.57 -20.35
N ILE A 228 -1.25 17.39 -20.95
CA ILE A 228 -1.53 18.82 -21.19
C ILE A 228 -1.49 19.12 -22.68
N ILE A 229 -2.56 19.75 -23.19
CA ILE A 229 -2.64 20.26 -24.54
C ILE A 229 -3.16 21.70 -24.47
N GLY A 230 -2.24 22.61 -24.38
CA GLY A 230 -2.49 24.04 -24.25
C GLY A 230 -1.53 24.86 -25.10
N THR A 231 -0.90 25.87 -24.52
CA THR A 231 0.18 26.65 -25.16
C THR A 231 1.32 25.73 -25.58
N GLY A 232 1.74 24.82 -24.68
CA GLY A 232 2.62 23.70 -24.97
C GLY A 232 1.88 22.39 -24.88
N THR A 233 2.60 21.28 -25.07
CA THR A 233 2.05 19.93 -24.97
C THR A 233 3.03 18.98 -24.31
N ASN A 234 2.53 18.15 -23.39
CA ASN A 234 3.32 17.14 -22.74
C ASN A 234 2.43 16.05 -22.13
N ALA A 235 3.00 14.91 -21.79
CA ALA A 235 2.33 13.84 -21.05
C ALA A 235 3.26 13.16 -20.04
N CYS A 236 2.66 12.61 -19.00
CA CYS A 236 3.33 11.71 -18.06
C CYS A 236 2.49 10.44 -17.86
N TYR A 237 3.11 9.38 -17.36
CA TYR A 237 2.41 8.14 -17.04
C TYR A 237 3.18 7.32 -16.01
N MET A 238 2.50 6.37 -15.34
CA MET A 238 3.11 5.44 -14.39
C MET A 238 3.79 4.28 -15.13
N GLU A 239 5.12 4.21 -15.04
CA GLU A 239 5.93 3.15 -15.66
C GLU A 239 6.41 2.15 -14.61
N GLU A 240 6.57 0.88 -15.00
CA GLU A 240 7.19 -0.15 -14.16
C GLU A 240 8.69 0.13 -13.98
N MET A 241 9.18 0.09 -12.73
CA MET A 241 10.59 0.38 -12.41
C MET A 241 11.58 -0.53 -13.15
N LYS A 242 11.21 -1.78 -13.39
CA LYS A 242 12.04 -2.71 -14.19
C LYS A 242 12.40 -2.20 -15.59
N ASN A 243 11.60 -1.27 -16.15
CA ASN A 243 11.81 -0.63 -17.44
C ASN A 243 12.60 0.68 -17.35
N VAL A 244 12.72 1.28 -16.17
CA VAL A 244 13.37 2.59 -15.94
C VAL A 244 14.84 2.36 -15.59
N LYS A 245 15.67 2.03 -16.60
CA LYS A 245 17.08 1.66 -16.38
C LYS A 245 18.01 2.84 -16.01
N ARG A 246 17.49 4.04 -15.92
CA ARG A 246 18.22 5.26 -15.51
C ARG A 246 18.27 5.45 -13.99
N VAL A 247 17.41 4.79 -13.25
CA VAL A 247 17.28 4.87 -11.79
C VAL A 247 17.51 3.50 -11.19
N GLU A 248 18.13 3.43 -10.02
CA GLU A 248 18.35 2.19 -9.30
C GLU A 248 17.06 1.65 -8.69
N GLY A 249 16.93 0.33 -8.64
CA GLY A 249 15.78 -0.41 -8.14
C GLY A 249 14.92 -0.97 -9.29
N GLU A 250 14.36 -2.15 -9.06
CA GLU A 250 13.52 -2.86 -10.04
C GLU A 250 12.05 -2.98 -9.60
N ASP A 251 11.77 -2.74 -8.32
CA ASP A 251 10.44 -2.95 -7.74
C ASP A 251 9.58 -1.69 -7.78
N GLY A 252 8.27 -1.90 -7.98
CA GLY A 252 7.26 -0.85 -7.99
C GLY A 252 7.19 -0.06 -9.29
N ARG A 253 6.63 1.14 -9.20
CA ARG A 253 6.37 2.04 -10.34
C ARG A 253 6.97 3.42 -10.12
N MET A 254 7.12 4.17 -11.19
CA MET A 254 7.53 5.57 -11.16
C MET A 254 6.82 6.35 -12.26
N CYS A 255 6.34 7.53 -11.93
CA CYS A 255 5.83 8.45 -12.94
C CYS A 255 6.97 8.95 -13.83
N ILE A 256 6.77 8.84 -15.13
CA ILE A 256 7.71 9.32 -16.15
C ILE A 256 7.11 10.52 -16.86
N ASN A 257 7.81 11.65 -16.81
CA ASN A 257 7.53 12.80 -17.64
C ASN A 257 8.12 12.56 -19.03
N THR A 258 7.29 12.42 -20.05
CA THR A 258 7.75 11.99 -21.38
C THR A 258 8.60 13.04 -22.09
N GLU A 259 8.26 14.29 -21.96
CA GLU A 259 8.76 15.38 -22.81
C GLU A 259 8.56 15.05 -24.29
N TRP A 260 7.38 14.58 -24.65
CA TRP A 260 7.07 14.12 -26.02
C TRP A 260 7.12 15.19 -27.07
N GLY A 261 7.13 16.48 -26.65
CA GLY A 261 7.30 17.62 -27.57
C GLY A 261 8.53 17.49 -28.46
N GLY A 262 9.59 16.83 -27.96
CA GLY A 262 10.82 16.57 -28.68
C GLY A 262 10.76 15.42 -29.69
N PHE A 263 9.67 14.67 -29.77
CA PHE A 263 9.53 13.59 -30.76
C PHE A 263 9.71 14.12 -32.17
N GLY A 264 10.55 13.48 -32.97
CA GLY A 264 10.90 13.92 -34.32
C GLY A 264 12.13 14.82 -34.40
N ASP A 265 12.73 15.26 -33.28
CA ASP A 265 13.96 16.08 -33.30
C ASP A 265 15.15 15.32 -33.92
N ASP A 266 15.06 14.00 -33.95
CA ASP A 266 16.02 13.11 -34.64
C ASP A 266 15.72 12.90 -36.15
N GLY A 267 14.75 13.60 -36.69
CA GLY A 267 14.28 13.46 -38.07
C GLY A 267 13.27 12.32 -38.29
N SER A 268 12.87 11.63 -37.25
CA SER A 268 11.95 10.47 -37.37
C SER A 268 10.52 10.85 -37.83
N LEU A 269 10.18 12.15 -37.93
CA LEU A 269 8.91 12.66 -38.42
C LEU A 269 9.02 13.44 -39.74
N SER A 270 10.20 13.44 -40.38
CA SER A 270 10.46 14.24 -41.60
C SER A 270 9.51 13.95 -42.75
N ASP A 271 8.94 12.74 -42.84
CA ASP A 271 8.00 12.30 -43.88
C ASP A 271 6.55 12.80 -43.68
N ILE A 272 6.23 13.39 -42.53
CA ILE A 272 4.92 13.97 -42.23
C ILE A 272 4.97 15.48 -41.98
N LEU A 273 6.18 16.08 -42.03
CA LEU A 273 6.34 17.53 -41.94
C LEU A 273 5.94 18.19 -43.24
N THR A 274 5.03 19.18 -43.17
CA THR A 274 4.71 20.04 -44.27
C THR A 274 5.72 21.18 -44.40
N GLU A 275 5.71 21.87 -45.54
CA GLU A 275 6.52 23.09 -45.75
C GLU A 275 6.20 24.17 -44.68
N PHE A 276 4.95 24.19 -44.17
CA PHE A 276 4.50 25.13 -43.15
C PHE A 276 5.08 24.79 -41.78
N ASP A 277 5.14 23.52 -41.42
CA ASP A 277 5.81 23.06 -40.19
C ASP A 277 7.30 23.46 -40.17
N VAL A 278 7.98 23.27 -41.31
CA VAL A 278 9.38 23.66 -41.47
C VAL A 278 9.58 25.19 -41.37
N GLN A 279 8.62 25.98 -41.93
CA GLN A 279 8.66 27.42 -41.78
C GLN A 279 8.43 27.86 -40.31
N VAL A 280 7.45 27.29 -39.65
CA VAL A 280 7.20 27.54 -38.21
C VAL A 280 8.43 27.21 -37.37
N ASP A 281 9.08 26.06 -37.64
CA ASP A 281 10.32 25.69 -36.94
C ASP A 281 11.40 26.76 -37.12
N LYS A 282 11.67 27.16 -38.34
CA LYS A 282 12.70 28.18 -38.65
C LYS A 282 12.43 29.53 -37.98
N MET A 283 11.17 29.93 -37.85
CA MET A 283 10.77 31.20 -37.23
C MET A 283 10.65 31.12 -35.70
N SER A 284 10.69 29.92 -35.12
CA SER A 284 10.56 29.71 -33.68
C SER A 284 11.80 30.17 -32.93
N ILE A 285 11.65 30.39 -31.62
CA ILE A 285 12.74 30.73 -30.70
C ILE A 285 13.78 29.63 -30.53
N ASN A 286 13.48 28.41 -30.95
CA ASN A 286 14.32 27.22 -30.78
C ASN A 286 14.25 26.32 -32.02
N PRO A 287 14.79 26.76 -33.18
CA PRO A 287 14.79 25.97 -34.40
C PRO A 287 15.46 24.59 -34.24
N GLY A 288 14.89 23.56 -34.85
CA GLY A 288 15.41 22.20 -34.86
C GLY A 288 15.14 21.38 -33.59
N VAL A 289 14.34 21.89 -32.64
CA VAL A 289 13.95 21.16 -31.42
C VAL A 289 12.46 21.33 -31.13
N HIS A 290 11.88 20.38 -30.42
CA HIS A 290 10.44 20.33 -30.10
C HIS A 290 9.56 20.19 -31.36
N THR A 291 9.98 19.37 -32.30
CA THR A 291 9.30 19.14 -33.58
C THR A 291 7.84 18.76 -33.39
N PHE A 292 7.54 17.76 -32.54
CA PHE A 292 6.18 17.32 -32.31
C PHE A 292 5.31 18.40 -31.67
N GLU A 293 5.87 19.13 -30.68
CA GLU A 293 5.15 20.23 -30.05
C GLU A 293 4.74 21.30 -31.05
N LYS A 294 5.60 21.61 -32.01
CA LYS A 294 5.34 22.63 -33.04
C LYS A 294 4.22 22.21 -34.00
N MET A 295 4.00 20.91 -34.15
CA MET A 295 2.92 20.38 -35.00
C MET A 295 1.54 20.37 -34.31
N ILE A 296 1.51 20.36 -32.95
CA ILE A 296 0.29 20.04 -32.22
C ILE A 296 -0.12 21.03 -31.13
N SER A 297 0.78 21.90 -30.67
CA SER A 297 0.47 22.77 -29.54
C SER A 297 -0.16 24.09 -29.93
N GLY A 298 -0.92 24.67 -29.02
CA GLY A 298 -1.63 25.92 -29.24
C GLY A 298 -0.75 27.12 -29.53
N MET A 299 0.52 27.08 -29.19
CA MET A 299 1.46 28.17 -29.56
C MET A 299 1.67 28.27 -31.08
N TYR A 300 1.56 27.15 -31.79
CA TYR A 300 2.00 27.09 -33.18
C TYR A 300 0.84 26.84 -34.20
N LEU A 301 -0.27 26.27 -33.77
CA LEU A 301 -1.38 25.95 -34.72
C LEU A 301 -1.89 27.16 -35.48
N GLY A 302 -2.04 28.30 -34.81
CA GLY A 302 -2.44 29.56 -35.47
C GLY A 302 -1.44 30.04 -36.52
N GLU A 303 -0.15 29.80 -36.28
CA GLU A 303 0.88 30.22 -37.24
C GLU A 303 0.95 29.27 -38.44
N ILE A 304 0.70 27.98 -38.29
CA ILE A 304 0.56 27.03 -39.41
C ILE A 304 -0.64 27.42 -40.28
N VAL A 305 -1.78 27.73 -39.65
CA VAL A 305 -2.94 28.26 -40.40
C VAL A 305 -2.60 29.54 -41.14
N ARG A 306 -1.96 30.50 -40.44
CA ARG A 306 -1.58 31.78 -41.06
C ARG A 306 -0.73 31.59 -42.31
N LEU A 307 0.32 30.77 -42.24
CA LEU A 307 1.22 30.50 -43.37
C LEU A 307 0.49 29.87 -44.54
N LEU A 308 -0.37 28.88 -44.28
CA LEU A 308 -1.17 28.26 -45.31
C LEU A 308 -2.17 29.25 -45.97
N LEU A 309 -2.82 30.12 -45.14
CA LEU A 309 -3.71 31.16 -45.71
C LEU A 309 -2.93 32.15 -46.56
N VAL A 310 -1.74 32.56 -46.18
CA VAL A 310 -0.84 33.41 -46.98
C VAL A 310 -0.56 32.73 -48.33
N LYS A 311 -0.17 31.47 -48.31
CA LYS A 311 0.16 30.69 -49.51
C LYS A 311 -1.05 30.56 -50.47
N LEU A 312 -2.22 30.18 -49.91
CA LEU A 312 -3.47 30.11 -50.71
C LEU A 312 -3.87 31.46 -51.30
N THR A 313 -3.56 32.56 -50.63
CA THR A 313 -3.80 33.91 -51.14
C THR A 313 -2.84 34.26 -52.28
N GLU A 314 -1.54 33.94 -52.14
CA GLU A 314 -0.53 34.14 -53.17
C GLU A 314 -0.90 33.37 -54.47
N ASP A 315 -1.44 32.17 -54.31
CA ASP A 315 -1.91 31.32 -55.42
C ASP A 315 -3.33 31.68 -55.92
N LYS A 316 -3.86 32.82 -55.43
CA LYS A 316 -5.16 33.39 -55.78
C LYS A 316 -6.37 32.47 -55.47
N LEU A 317 -6.25 31.58 -54.55
CA LEU A 317 -7.30 30.68 -54.07
C LEU A 317 -8.08 31.31 -52.92
N LEU A 318 -7.57 32.36 -52.28
CA LEU A 318 -8.21 33.13 -51.21
C LEU A 318 -8.14 34.64 -51.49
N PHE A 319 -9.15 35.38 -51.00
CA PHE A 319 -9.16 36.84 -50.91
C PHE A 319 -8.83 37.54 -52.24
N ASN A 320 -9.19 36.93 -53.39
CA ASN A 320 -8.82 37.39 -54.71
C ASN A 320 -7.30 37.72 -54.88
N GLY A 321 -6.44 37.00 -54.17
CA GLY A 321 -5.00 37.22 -54.21
C GLY A 321 -4.51 38.47 -53.42
N GLN A 322 -5.37 39.06 -52.58
CA GLN A 322 -5.00 40.27 -51.77
C GLN A 322 -4.81 39.89 -50.28
N THR A 323 -3.57 39.98 -49.82
CA THR A 323 -3.27 39.79 -48.41
C THR A 323 -3.35 41.09 -47.62
N SER A 324 -3.51 41.03 -46.33
CA SER A 324 -3.35 42.16 -45.41
C SER A 324 -2.00 42.11 -44.71
N GLU A 325 -1.55 43.25 -44.15
CA GLU A 325 -0.36 43.35 -43.31
C GLU A 325 -0.50 42.48 -42.07
N ALA A 326 -1.70 42.47 -41.48
CA ALA A 326 -1.98 41.60 -40.30
C ALA A 326 -1.82 40.10 -40.61
N LEU A 327 -2.31 39.63 -41.76
CA LEU A 327 -2.14 38.22 -42.13
C LEU A 327 -0.69 37.88 -42.44
N ARG A 328 0.11 38.83 -42.95
CA ARG A 328 1.54 38.63 -43.18
C ARG A 328 2.40 38.64 -41.90
N THR A 329 1.90 39.30 -40.84
CA THR A 329 2.63 39.46 -39.58
C THR A 329 2.55 38.20 -38.70
N PRO A 330 3.67 37.57 -38.32
CA PRO A 330 3.66 36.42 -37.39
C PRO A 330 2.91 36.71 -36.09
N GLY A 331 2.17 35.69 -35.60
CA GLY A 331 1.42 35.74 -34.33
C GLY A 331 0.10 36.54 -34.40
N LYS A 332 -0.24 37.16 -35.52
CA LYS A 332 -1.52 37.88 -35.63
C LYS A 332 -2.73 36.95 -35.84
N PHE A 333 -2.55 35.81 -36.50
CA PHE A 333 -3.57 34.76 -36.52
C PHE A 333 -3.42 33.86 -35.31
N GLN A 334 -4.19 34.14 -34.28
CA GLN A 334 -4.08 33.44 -32.98
C GLN A 334 -4.81 32.09 -33.04
N THR A 335 -4.29 31.11 -32.32
CA THR A 335 -4.89 29.76 -32.23
C THR A 335 -6.35 29.77 -31.70
N LYS A 336 -6.74 30.75 -30.87
CA LYS A 336 -8.11 30.92 -30.41
C LYS A 336 -9.08 31.14 -31.60
N PHE A 337 -8.62 31.77 -32.71
CA PHE A 337 -9.41 32.00 -33.88
C PHE A 337 -9.81 30.68 -34.55
N ILE A 338 -8.96 29.64 -34.49
CA ILE A 338 -9.30 28.30 -34.99
C ILE A 338 -10.54 27.77 -34.25
N SER A 339 -10.54 27.82 -32.93
CA SER A 339 -11.67 27.36 -32.12
C SER A 339 -12.94 28.14 -32.36
N GLU A 340 -12.84 29.47 -32.52
CA GLU A 340 -13.99 30.36 -32.82
C GLU A 340 -14.56 30.10 -34.22
N ILE A 341 -13.70 29.86 -35.24
CA ILE A 341 -14.11 29.58 -36.64
C ILE A 341 -14.75 28.18 -36.77
N GLU A 342 -14.32 27.21 -35.95
CA GLU A 342 -14.86 25.85 -35.99
C GLU A 342 -16.10 25.65 -35.11
N GLU A 343 -16.53 26.65 -34.36
CA GLU A 343 -17.72 26.58 -33.52
C GLU A 343 -18.95 26.19 -34.37
N LYS A 344 -19.76 25.24 -33.86
CA LYS A 344 -20.87 24.63 -34.67
C LYS A 344 -21.92 25.63 -35.13
N ASP A 345 -22.37 26.51 -34.25
CA ASP A 345 -23.48 27.41 -34.48
C ASP A 345 -23.06 28.76 -35.05
N ASN A 346 -21.95 29.33 -34.61
CA ASN A 346 -21.50 30.68 -34.93
C ASN A 346 -20.21 30.74 -35.75
N GLY A 347 -19.62 29.65 -36.12
CA GLY A 347 -18.25 29.56 -36.68
C GLY A 347 -18.10 30.40 -37.98
N LEU A 348 -19.10 30.42 -38.87
CA LEU A 348 -19.06 31.25 -40.07
C LEU A 348 -19.12 32.76 -39.73
N GLU A 349 -19.95 33.17 -38.80
CA GLU A 349 -20.05 34.58 -38.36
C GLU A 349 -18.77 35.01 -37.62
N ASN A 350 -18.20 34.14 -36.80
CA ASN A 350 -16.91 34.35 -36.14
C ASN A 350 -15.80 34.49 -37.21
N GLY A 351 -15.78 33.63 -38.21
CA GLY A 351 -14.85 33.72 -39.32
C GLY A 351 -14.93 35.07 -40.08
N LYS A 352 -16.15 35.54 -40.41
CA LYS A 352 -16.35 36.87 -41.02
C LYS A 352 -15.77 37.99 -40.16
N LYS A 353 -16.00 37.97 -38.87
CA LYS A 353 -15.47 38.93 -37.91
C LYS A 353 -13.95 38.92 -37.87
N ILE A 354 -13.33 37.74 -37.71
CA ILE A 354 -11.88 37.55 -37.60
C ILE A 354 -11.19 38.01 -38.89
N LEU A 355 -11.71 37.64 -40.07
CA LEU A 355 -11.15 38.07 -41.34
C LEU A 355 -11.25 39.59 -41.55
N THR A 356 -12.33 40.20 -41.05
CA THR A 356 -12.48 41.66 -41.06
C THR A 356 -11.47 42.34 -40.10
N GLU A 357 -11.28 41.81 -38.89
CA GLU A 357 -10.27 42.29 -37.93
C GLU A 357 -8.86 42.17 -38.48
N LEU A 358 -8.59 41.13 -39.28
CA LEU A 358 -7.34 40.94 -39.98
C LEU A 358 -7.17 41.86 -41.21
N GLY A 359 -8.16 42.74 -41.53
CA GLY A 359 -8.11 43.67 -42.62
C GLY A 359 -8.22 43.00 -44.01
N LEU A 360 -8.83 41.82 -44.11
CA LEU A 360 -8.98 41.07 -45.34
C LEU A 360 -10.32 41.38 -46.02
N LYS A 361 -10.29 41.48 -47.36
CA LYS A 361 -11.52 41.50 -48.19
C LYS A 361 -11.88 40.07 -48.54
N TRP A 362 -12.99 39.59 -48.01
CA TRP A 362 -13.40 38.22 -48.13
C TRP A 362 -14.81 38.08 -48.76
N ASP A 363 -15.07 36.95 -49.41
CA ASP A 363 -16.40 36.48 -49.76
C ASP A 363 -16.80 35.30 -48.89
N LEU A 364 -18.04 34.77 -49.03
CA LEU A 364 -18.50 33.66 -48.21
C LEU A 364 -17.73 32.35 -48.47
N VAL A 365 -17.22 32.18 -49.70
CA VAL A 365 -16.40 31.02 -50.07
C VAL A 365 -15.02 31.09 -49.36
N ASP A 366 -14.44 32.29 -49.28
CA ASP A 366 -13.19 32.49 -48.50
C ASP A 366 -13.35 32.05 -47.04
N VAL A 367 -14.47 32.47 -46.39
CA VAL A 367 -14.73 32.09 -44.97
C VAL A 367 -14.83 30.57 -44.82
N ARG A 368 -15.49 29.88 -45.78
CA ARG A 368 -15.62 28.42 -45.79
C ARG A 368 -14.29 27.71 -46.02
N VAL A 369 -13.46 28.23 -46.91
CA VAL A 369 -12.11 27.70 -47.14
C VAL A 369 -11.23 27.92 -45.93
N VAL A 370 -11.27 29.07 -45.25
CA VAL A 370 -10.55 29.31 -44.01
C VAL A 370 -10.99 28.32 -42.91
N ARG A 371 -12.31 28.06 -42.77
CA ARG A 371 -12.82 27.04 -41.86
C ARG A 371 -12.29 25.65 -42.19
N LEU A 372 -12.27 25.26 -43.44
CA LEU A 372 -11.74 23.99 -43.92
C LEU A 372 -10.24 23.84 -43.61
N VAL A 373 -9.46 24.93 -43.76
CA VAL A 373 -8.05 24.99 -43.38
C VAL A 373 -7.88 24.79 -41.87
N CYS A 374 -8.65 25.50 -41.06
CA CYS A 374 -8.62 25.36 -39.61
C CYS A 374 -8.91 23.92 -39.16
N ASP A 375 -10.00 23.34 -39.67
CA ASP A 375 -10.46 21.98 -39.38
C ASP A 375 -9.40 20.92 -39.72
N ASN A 376 -8.72 21.04 -40.86
CA ASN A 376 -7.66 20.06 -41.21
C ASN A 376 -6.43 20.16 -40.33
N ILE A 377 -6.06 21.36 -39.89
CA ILE A 377 -4.88 21.55 -39.03
C ILE A 377 -5.17 21.14 -37.60
N SER A 378 -6.36 21.49 -37.07
CA SER A 378 -6.79 21.07 -35.74
C SER A 378 -6.99 19.55 -35.66
N SER A 379 -7.59 18.95 -36.69
CA SER A 379 -7.79 17.51 -36.84
C SER A 379 -6.46 16.76 -36.85
N ARG A 380 -5.48 17.20 -37.67
CA ARG A 380 -4.13 16.61 -37.65
C ARG A 380 -3.53 16.63 -36.25
N SER A 381 -3.62 17.76 -35.55
CA SER A 381 -3.11 17.91 -34.20
C SER A 381 -3.80 16.93 -33.21
N ALA A 382 -5.13 16.84 -33.25
CA ALA A 382 -5.91 15.95 -32.40
C ALA A 382 -5.54 14.46 -32.66
N ARG A 383 -5.38 14.07 -33.91
CA ARG A 383 -5.02 12.70 -34.31
C ARG A 383 -3.60 12.34 -33.90
N LEU A 384 -2.65 13.25 -34.04
CA LEU A 384 -1.27 13.06 -33.56
C LEU A 384 -1.22 12.91 -32.03
N CYS A 385 -1.94 13.76 -31.27
CA CYS A 385 -2.09 13.62 -29.83
C CYS A 385 -2.75 12.29 -29.46
N GLY A 386 -3.79 11.87 -30.17
CA GLY A 386 -4.47 10.60 -29.98
C GLY A 386 -3.54 9.40 -30.22
N ALA A 387 -2.72 9.45 -31.27
CA ALA A 387 -1.75 8.39 -31.56
C ALA A 387 -0.67 8.28 -30.48
N ALA A 388 -0.18 9.42 -29.98
CA ALA A 388 0.78 9.45 -28.89
C ALA A 388 0.20 8.89 -27.58
N LEU A 389 -1.03 9.28 -27.23
CA LEU A 389 -1.73 8.76 -26.05
C LEU A 389 -2.03 7.27 -26.16
N ALA A 390 -2.48 6.79 -27.32
CA ALA A 390 -2.70 5.36 -27.57
C ALA A 390 -1.41 4.55 -27.41
N THR A 391 -0.28 5.11 -27.79
CA THR A 391 1.04 4.50 -27.58
C THR A 391 1.34 4.31 -26.10
N ILE A 392 1.08 5.32 -25.26
CA ILE A 392 1.25 5.25 -23.81
C ILE A 392 0.29 4.20 -23.20
N ALA A 393 -1.00 4.24 -23.56
CA ALA A 393 -1.99 3.30 -23.03
C ALA A 393 -1.65 1.84 -23.37
N ASN A 394 -1.30 1.56 -24.64
CA ASN A 394 -0.86 0.23 -25.07
C ASN A 394 0.42 -0.21 -24.36
N ARG A 395 1.32 0.71 -24.02
CA ARG A 395 2.51 0.42 -23.24
C ARG A 395 2.16 0.00 -21.81
N ILE A 396 1.30 0.74 -21.11
CA ILE A 396 0.82 0.39 -19.76
C ILE A 396 0.16 -0.99 -19.80
N ARG A 397 -0.75 -1.24 -20.74
CA ARG A 397 -1.42 -2.53 -20.92
C ARG A 397 -0.43 -3.69 -21.07
N THR A 398 0.56 -3.50 -21.95
CA THR A 398 1.58 -4.51 -22.22
C THR A 398 2.48 -4.77 -21.00
N ASN A 399 2.87 -3.72 -20.29
CA ASN A 399 3.72 -3.82 -19.10
C ASN A 399 3.05 -4.60 -17.96
N HIS A 400 1.74 -4.40 -17.79
CA HIS A 400 0.93 -5.12 -16.80
C HIS A 400 0.51 -6.53 -17.25
N GLY A 401 0.79 -6.92 -18.51
CA GLY A 401 0.38 -8.21 -19.07
C GLY A 401 -1.13 -8.39 -19.16
N LEU A 402 -1.87 -7.29 -19.37
CA LEU A 402 -3.34 -7.29 -19.40
C LEU A 402 -3.85 -7.51 -20.82
N ASP A 403 -4.89 -8.32 -20.96
CA ASP A 403 -5.63 -8.45 -22.22
C ASP A 403 -6.42 -7.17 -22.52
N HIS A 404 -6.96 -6.55 -21.46
CA HIS A 404 -7.70 -5.30 -21.53
C HIS A 404 -7.29 -4.34 -20.42
N LEU A 405 -7.02 -3.07 -20.75
CA LEU A 405 -6.71 -2.00 -19.81
C LEU A 405 -7.93 -1.11 -19.57
N LYS A 406 -8.26 -0.89 -18.30
CA LYS A 406 -9.17 0.20 -17.88
C LYS A 406 -8.35 1.24 -17.12
N THR A 407 -8.31 2.47 -17.64
CA THR A 407 -7.52 3.55 -17.03
C THR A 407 -8.18 4.90 -17.25
N THR A 408 -7.77 5.88 -16.45
CA THR A 408 -8.20 7.28 -16.60
C THR A 408 -7.02 8.14 -17.00
N VAL A 409 -7.28 9.09 -17.90
CA VAL A 409 -6.35 10.13 -18.33
C VAL A 409 -6.79 11.46 -17.73
N GLY A 410 -5.99 12.05 -16.88
CA GLY A 410 -6.16 13.42 -16.43
C GLY A 410 -5.71 14.38 -17.52
N VAL A 411 -6.58 15.29 -17.95
CA VAL A 411 -6.29 16.22 -19.05
C VAL A 411 -6.44 17.66 -18.61
N ASP A 412 -5.50 18.49 -19.04
CA ASP A 412 -5.56 19.96 -18.91
C ASP A 412 -5.11 20.65 -20.20
N GLY A 413 -5.34 21.93 -20.27
CA GLY A 413 -4.92 22.80 -21.37
C GLY A 413 -6.07 23.36 -22.20
N THR A 414 -5.85 24.58 -22.71
CA THR A 414 -6.89 25.38 -23.37
C THR A 414 -7.31 24.81 -24.72
N VAL A 415 -6.42 24.15 -25.45
CA VAL A 415 -6.76 23.51 -26.75
C VAL A 415 -7.75 22.36 -26.51
N TYR A 416 -7.45 21.48 -25.57
CA TYR A 416 -8.34 20.36 -25.25
C TYR A 416 -9.71 20.82 -24.73
N ARG A 417 -9.72 21.85 -23.85
CA ARG A 417 -10.94 22.28 -23.15
C ARG A 417 -11.87 23.15 -24.01
N LYS A 418 -11.30 24.01 -24.86
CA LYS A 418 -12.05 25.10 -25.53
C LYS A 418 -12.30 24.84 -27.01
N HIS A 419 -11.53 23.95 -27.63
CA HIS A 419 -11.71 23.65 -29.02
C HIS A 419 -12.93 22.72 -29.24
N PRO A 420 -13.88 23.03 -30.11
CA PRO A 420 -15.16 22.33 -30.18
C PRO A 420 -15.07 20.85 -30.56
N ASN A 421 -14.15 20.46 -31.42
CA ASN A 421 -14.07 19.09 -31.97
C ASN A 421 -12.81 18.32 -31.52
N PHE A 422 -11.83 18.99 -30.93
CA PHE A 422 -10.49 18.41 -30.62
C PHE A 422 -10.55 17.17 -29.72
N SER A 423 -11.31 17.25 -28.62
CA SER A 423 -11.43 16.16 -27.68
C SER A 423 -12.11 14.92 -28.27
N GLU A 424 -13.15 15.10 -29.09
CA GLU A 424 -13.89 14.00 -29.76
C GLU A 424 -12.98 13.26 -30.74
N GLU A 425 -12.23 13.99 -31.54
CA GLU A 425 -11.35 13.42 -32.58
C GLU A 425 -10.11 12.73 -31.95
N LEU A 426 -9.51 13.32 -30.92
CA LEU A 426 -8.46 12.71 -30.16
C LEU A 426 -8.93 11.37 -29.58
N GLN A 427 -10.09 11.36 -28.91
CA GLN A 427 -10.64 10.15 -28.30
C GLN A 427 -11.02 9.10 -29.33
N ALA A 428 -11.55 9.50 -30.49
CA ALA A 428 -11.83 8.60 -31.59
C ALA A 428 -10.57 7.93 -32.13
N THR A 429 -9.50 8.71 -32.28
CA THR A 429 -8.18 8.18 -32.70
C THR A 429 -7.61 7.20 -31.67
N VAL A 430 -7.73 7.50 -30.39
CA VAL A 430 -7.30 6.58 -29.32
C VAL A 430 -8.07 5.26 -29.39
N ARG A 431 -9.39 5.30 -29.55
CA ARG A 431 -10.21 4.07 -29.70
C ARG A 431 -9.79 3.22 -30.91
N LEU A 432 -9.38 3.84 -32.02
CA LEU A 432 -8.92 3.13 -33.21
C LEU A 432 -7.53 2.48 -33.04
N LEU A 433 -6.62 3.13 -32.29
CA LEU A 433 -5.23 2.69 -32.15
C LEU A 433 -4.98 1.86 -30.88
N ALA A 434 -5.89 1.91 -29.91
CA ALA A 434 -5.82 1.16 -28.66
C ALA A 434 -7.20 0.57 -28.31
N PRO A 435 -7.77 -0.32 -29.16
CA PRO A 435 -9.13 -0.85 -28.95
C PRO A 435 -9.26 -1.70 -27.69
N GLU A 436 -8.17 -2.29 -27.20
CA GLU A 436 -8.14 -3.05 -25.94
C GLU A 436 -7.98 -2.15 -24.69
N CYS A 437 -8.04 -0.83 -24.85
CA CYS A 437 -7.95 0.11 -23.75
C CYS A 437 -9.26 0.91 -23.58
N SER A 438 -9.96 0.70 -22.47
CA SER A 438 -11.08 1.55 -22.06
C SER A 438 -10.54 2.75 -21.30
N ILE A 439 -10.56 3.92 -21.93
CA ILE A 439 -9.99 5.14 -21.38
C ILE A 439 -11.08 6.14 -21.02
N THR A 440 -11.11 6.55 -19.76
CA THR A 440 -11.92 7.68 -19.28
C THR A 440 -11.06 8.95 -19.31
N PHE A 441 -11.65 10.06 -19.76
CA PHE A 441 -10.97 11.37 -19.75
C PHE A 441 -11.54 12.24 -18.65
N LEU A 442 -10.70 12.67 -17.75
CA LEU A 442 -11.07 13.53 -16.62
C LEU A 442 -10.38 14.88 -16.76
N VAL A 443 -11.18 15.91 -17.00
CA VAL A 443 -10.65 17.28 -17.09
C VAL A 443 -10.25 17.76 -15.69
N SER A 444 -9.01 18.20 -15.57
CA SER A 444 -8.47 18.73 -14.33
C SER A 444 -8.86 20.20 -14.17
N GLU A 445 -9.45 20.52 -13.03
CA GLU A 445 -9.69 21.89 -12.61
C GLU A 445 -8.52 22.35 -11.73
N ASP A 446 -7.66 23.23 -12.25
CA ASP A 446 -6.48 23.72 -11.55
C ASP A 446 -5.47 22.63 -11.18
N GLY A 447 -5.14 21.78 -12.17
CA GLY A 447 -4.41 20.53 -11.96
C GLY A 447 -2.99 20.71 -11.45
N SER A 448 -2.26 21.72 -11.89
CA SER A 448 -0.85 21.91 -11.52
C SER A 448 -0.69 22.24 -10.03
N GLY A 449 -1.48 23.20 -9.50
CA GLY A 449 -1.39 23.59 -8.10
C GLY A 449 -1.92 22.53 -7.14
N LYS A 450 -3.16 22.05 -7.36
CA LYS A 450 -3.74 20.96 -6.55
C LYS A 450 -2.90 19.69 -6.61
N GLY A 451 -2.40 19.38 -7.80
CA GLY A 451 -1.58 18.19 -8.01
C GLY A 451 -0.22 18.24 -7.30
N ALA A 452 0.41 19.40 -7.21
CA ALA A 452 1.63 19.56 -6.43
C ALA A 452 1.40 19.27 -4.94
N ALA A 453 0.30 19.76 -4.37
CA ALA A 453 -0.10 19.41 -3.00
C ALA A 453 -0.33 17.89 -2.87
N MET A 454 -1.00 17.25 -3.83
CA MET A 454 -1.24 15.81 -3.81
C MET A 454 0.05 14.98 -3.93
N VAL A 455 1.02 15.42 -4.75
CA VAL A 455 2.34 14.75 -4.80
C VAL A 455 3.02 14.78 -3.44
N THR A 456 2.95 15.92 -2.76
CA THR A 456 3.53 16.08 -1.42
C THR A 456 2.83 15.17 -0.40
N ALA A 457 1.50 15.08 -0.45
CA ALA A 457 0.72 14.19 0.39
C ALA A 457 1.10 12.71 0.17
N VAL A 458 1.18 12.28 -1.09
CA VAL A 458 1.63 10.91 -1.45
C VAL A 458 3.07 10.67 -1.03
N ALA A 459 3.98 11.64 -1.23
CA ALA A 459 5.37 11.52 -0.82
C ALA A 459 5.51 11.34 0.70
N GLN A 460 4.75 12.11 1.50
CA GLN A 460 4.71 11.93 2.96
C GLN A 460 4.18 10.56 3.36
N ARG A 461 3.08 10.11 2.73
CA ARG A 461 2.54 8.76 2.96
C ARG A 461 3.58 7.69 2.69
N LEU A 462 4.27 7.75 1.56
CA LEU A 462 5.32 6.78 1.19
C LEU A 462 6.54 6.83 2.13
N ALA A 463 6.97 8.03 2.53
CA ALA A 463 8.07 8.19 3.48
C ALA A 463 7.73 7.60 4.85
N LEU A 464 6.49 7.81 5.31
CA LEU A 464 5.98 7.21 6.55
C LEU A 464 5.89 5.68 6.43
N GLN A 465 5.38 5.17 5.31
CA GLN A 465 5.33 3.73 5.04
C GLN A 465 6.73 3.11 5.00
N SER A 466 7.73 3.79 4.40
CA SER A 466 9.11 3.32 4.33
C SER A 466 9.75 3.26 5.72
N ARG A 467 9.61 4.31 6.53
CA ARG A 467 10.08 4.30 7.94
C ARG A 467 9.44 3.19 8.75
N LEU A 468 8.12 3.04 8.66
CA LEU A 468 7.42 1.95 9.34
C LEU A 468 7.88 0.56 8.88
N LEU A 469 8.29 0.41 7.61
CA LEU A 469 8.86 -0.84 7.09
C LEU A 469 10.29 -1.07 7.59
N GLU A 470 11.08 -0.03 7.77
CA GLU A 470 12.43 -0.11 8.36
C GLU A 470 12.35 -0.45 9.85
N ASP A 471 11.48 0.22 10.60
CA ASP A 471 11.31 0.03 12.04
C ASP A 471 10.62 -1.30 12.39
N THR A 472 9.72 -1.80 11.52
CA THR A 472 9.07 -3.11 11.73
C THR A 472 9.85 -4.29 11.16
N ALA A 473 11.03 -4.07 10.59
CA ALA A 473 11.88 -5.06 9.93
C ALA A 473 11.04 -6.02 9.08
N ALA A 474 10.56 -5.57 7.94
CA ALA A 474 9.74 -6.40 7.04
C ALA A 474 10.41 -7.76 6.85
N LEU A 475 9.78 -8.81 7.39
CA LEU A 475 10.29 -10.16 7.32
C LEU A 475 10.22 -10.65 5.88
N LYS A 476 11.30 -10.45 5.14
CA LYS A 476 11.44 -10.93 3.76
C LYS A 476 11.39 -12.46 3.72
N PRO A 477 10.95 -13.09 2.65
CA PRO A 477 10.89 -14.55 2.52
C PRO A 477 12.19 -15.29 2.87
N PRO A 478 13.40 -14.80 2.55
CA PRO A 478 14.64 -15.41 3.01
C PRO A 478 14.78 -15.44 4.53
N THR A 479 14.34 -14.39 5.22
CA THR A 479 14.38 -14.30 6.69
C THR A 479 13.44 -15.32 7.33
N LEU A 480 12.22 -15.49 6.80
CA LEU A 480 11.25 -16.48 7.30
C LEU A 480 11.77 -17.92 7.14
N ARG A 481 12.46 -18.25 6.04
CA ARG A 481 13.12 -19.54 5.86
C ARG A 481 14.27 -19.73 6.87
N GLY A 482 15.02 -18.68 7.15
CA GLY A 482 16.06 -18.67 8.20
C GLY A 482 15.46 -18.97 9.59
N ILE A 483 14.37 -18.30 9.94
CA ILE A 483 13.64 -18.52 11.20
C ILE A 483 13.17 -19.98 11.30
N SER A 484 12.58 -20.53 10.25
CA SER A 484 12.19 -21.94 10.21
C SER A 484 13.38 -22.90 10.41
N ALA A 485 14.54 -22.60 9.81
CA ALA A 485 15.74 -23.44 9.98
C ALA A 485 16.32 -23.36 11.41
N TRP A 486 16.31 -22.18 12.02
CA TRP A 486 16.74 -22.00 13.40
C TRP A 486 15.81 -22.71 14.39
N LEU A 487 14.51 -22.54 14.23
CA LEU A 487 13.51 -23.24 15.03
C LEU A 487 13.63 -24.76 14.88
N TRP A 488 13.75 -25.27 13.66
CA TRP A 488 13.99 -26.69 13.39
C TRP A 488 15.20 -27.24 14.17
N THR A 489 16.31 -26.50 14.13
CA THR A 489 17.52 -26.87 14.82
C THR A 489 17.31 -26.92 16.34
N ASP A 490 16.58 -25.94 16.89
CA ASP A 490 16.33 -25.86 18.32
C ASP A 490 15.34 -26.94 18.80
N MET A 491 14.33 -27.28 17.97
CA MET A 491 13.43 -28.42 18.22
C MET A 491 14.22 -29.77 18.30
N ILE A 492 15.19 -30.00 17.40
CA ILE A 492 16.06 -31.18 17.48
C ILE A 492 16.83 -31.21 18.80
N ARG A 493 17.37 -30.07 19.22
CA ARG A 493 18.08 -29.95 20.51
C ARG A 493 17.18 -30.26 21.70
N GLY A 494 15.93 -29.76 21.67
CA GLY A 494 14.95 -29.95 22.75
C GLY A 494 14.51 -31.41 22.93
N LEU A 495 14.45 -32.20 21.85
CA LEU A 495 14.08 -33.62 21.89
C LEU A 495 15.24 -34.56 22.30
N ASN A 496 16.46 -34.06 22.32
CA ASN A 496 17.63 -34.89 22.58
C ASN A 496 18.01 -34.87 24.09
N LYS A 497 18.24 -36.07 24.68
CA LYS A 497 18.55 -36.26 26.09
C LYS A 497 19.77 -35.45 26.59
N ARG A 498 20.74 -35.20 25.70
CA ARG A 498 22.00 -34.53 26.09
C ARG A 498 21.97 -33.01 25.92
N THR A 499 21.06 -32.50 25.11
CA THR A 499 21.05 -31.08 24.70
C THR A 499 19.79 -30.31 25.09
N HIS A 500 18.74 -30.99 25.56
CA HIS A 500 17.44 -30.35 25.86
C HIS A 500 17.55 -29.18 26.86
N ASN A 501 18.46 -29.30 27.85
CA ASN A 501 18.67 -28.22 28.83
C ASN A 501 19.21 -26.91 28.22
N LYS A 502 19.85 -27.01 27.04
CA LYS A 502 20.39 -25.87 26.29
C LYS A 502 19.44 -25.35 25.17
N ALA A 503 18.36 -26.07 24.94
CA ALA A 503 17.37 -25.67 23.92
C ALA A 503 16.48 -24.55 24.47
N ALA A 504 16.27 -23.52 23.68
CA ALA A 504 15.31 -22.48 23.98
C ALA A 504 13.87 -23.02 23.86
N VAL A 505 13.60 -23.81 22.84
CA VAL A 505 12.33 -24.53 22.66
C VAL A 505 12.36 -25.84 23.43
N LYS A 506 11.53 -25.97 24.47
CA LYS A 506 11.67 -27.03 25.50
C LYS A 506 11.29 -28.42 25.02
N MET A 507 10.42 -28.55 24.06
CA MET A 507 9.97 -29.82 23.46
C MET A 507 9.60 -30.87 24.54
N LEU A 508 8.60 -30.54 25.36
CA LEU A 508 8.18 -31.34 26.49
C LEU A 508 7.35 -32.54 26.09
N PRO A 509 7.74 -33.79 26.41
CA PRO A 509 6.91 -34.98 26.22
C PRO A 509 5.65 -34.90 27.10
N THR A 510 4.47 -35.17 26.48
CA THR A 510 3.19 -35.03 27.19
C THR A 510 2.58 -36.37 27.57
N PHE A 511 3.19 -37.49 27.20
CA PHE A 511 2.68 -38.88 27.36
C PHE A 511 1.30 -39.15 26.76
N VAL A 512 0.77 -38.21 25.95
CA VAL A 512 -0.36 -38.46 25.07
C VAL A 512 0.16 -39.20 23.84
N ARG A 513 -0.21 -40.48 23.73
CA ARG A 513 0.32 -41.44 22.73
C ARG A 513 -0.51 -41.55 21.45
N ALA A 514 -1.77 -41.14 21.50
CA ALA A 514 -2.68 -41.17 20.35
C ALA A 514 -3.64 -40.01 20.38
N THR A 515 -4.16 -39.67 19.21
CA THR A 515 -5.28 -38.77 19.02
C THR A 515 -6.61 -39.54 19.10
N PRO A 516 -7.73 -38.87 19.32
CA PRO A 516 -9.05 -39.51 19.24
C PRO A 516 -9.25 -40.22 17.91
N ASP A 517 -9.91 -41.37 17.92
CA ASP A 517 -10.27 -42.17 16.73
C ASP A 517 -11.77 -42.29 16.48
N GLY A 518 -12.58 -41.59 17.30
CA GLY A 518 -14.04 -41.55 17.21
C GLY A 518 -14.74 -42.67 17.97
N THR A 519 -13.99 -43.62 18.59
CA THR A 519 -14.59 -44.71 19.38
C THR A 519 -14.81 -44.35 20.86
N GLU A 520 -14.24 -43.18 21.26
CA GLU A 520 -14.37 -42.68 22.62
C GLU A 520 -15.84 -42.34 22.92
N SER A 521 -16.34 -42.82 24.06
CA SER A 521 -17.69 -42.54 24.55
C SER A 521 -17.73 -42.55 26.07
N GLY A 522 -18.69 -41.84 26.65
CA GLY A 522 -18.90 -41.81 28.10
C GLY A 522 -18.97 -40.41 28.69
N ASP A 523 -19.01 -40.35 30.00
CA ASP A 523 -19.05 -39.14 30.79
C ASP A 523 -17.66 -38.86 31.41
N PHE A 524 -17.19 -37.64 31.22
CA PHE A 524 -15.87 -37.19 31.67
C PHE A 524 -15.99 -35.88 32.42
N LEU A 525 -15.12 -35.67 33.39
CA LEU A 525 -14.88 -34.37 34.02
C LEU A 525 -13.71 -33.70 33.32
N ALA A 526 -13.74 -32.39 33.24
CA ALA A 526 -12.60 -31.60 32.86
C ALA A 526 -12.38 -30.46 33.83
N LEU A 527 -11.14 -30.25 34.19
CA LEU A 527 -10.67 -29.12 34.98
C LEU A 527 -9.71 -28.33 34.10
N ASP A 528 -9.98 -27.06 33.87
CA ASP A 528 -9.16 -26.18 33.04
C ASP A 528 -8.62 -25.02 33.88
N LEU A 529 -7.33 -25.07 34.21
CA LEU A 529 -6.62 -24.05 34.99
C LEU A 529 -5.60 -23.32 34.12
N GLY A 530 -6.05 -22.21 33.52
CA GLY A 530 -5.24 -21.46 32.58
C GLY A 530 -4.86 -20.02 32.95
N GLY A 531 -5.45 -19.49 34.03
CA GLY A 531 -5.23 -18.09 34.44
C GLY A 531 -5.91 -17.76 35.78
N THR A 532 -6.36 -16.53 35.98
CA THR A 532 -7.04 -16.06 37.18
C THR A 532 -8.39 -16.71 37.45
N ASN A 533 -8.94 -17.38 36.48
CA ASN A 533 -10.13 -18.17 36.57
C ASN A 533 -9.83 -19.61 36.17
N PHE A 534 -10.55 -20.56 36.76
CA PHE A 534 -10.55 -21.93 36.30
C PHE A 534 -11.97 -22.40 36.06
N ARG A 535 -12.11 -23.46 35.25
CA ARG A 535 -13.39 -24.02 34.86
C ARG A 535 -13.48 -25.49 35.20
N VAL A 536 -14.64 -25.89 35.64
CA VAL A 536 -15.03 -27.30 35.81
C VAL A 536 -16.10 -27.61 34.79
N LEU A 537 -15.92 -28.65 34.01
CA LEU A 537 -16.84 -29.06 32.96
C LEU A 537 -17.27 -30.54 33.17
N HIS A 538 -18.54 -30.83 32.92
CA HIS A 538 -19.04 -32.16 32.68
C HIS A 538 -19.25 -32.35 31.17
N VAL A 539 -18.49 -33.23 30.54
CA VAL A 539 -18.47 -33.49 29.11
C VAL A 539 -18.96 -34.91 28.83
N ARG A 540 -20.01 -34.99 28.02
CA ARG A 540 -20.50 -36.28 27.50
C ARG A 540 -20.01 -36.44 26.07
N VAL A 541 -19.33 -37.53 25.81
CA VAL A 541 -18.87 -37.95 24.49
C VAL A 541 -19.81 -39.00 23.96
N VAL A 542 -20.52 -38.69 22.85
CA VAL A 542 -21.49 -39.59 22.21
C VAL A 542 -21.31 -39.47 20.70
N GLU A 543 -21.32 -40.56 19.97
CA GLU A 543 -21.17 -40.67 18.51
C GLU A 543 -21.01 -39.34 17.76
N GLU A 544 -19.79 -39.03 17.42
CA GLU A 544 -19.37 -37.82 16.67
C GLU A 544 -19.57 -36.46 17.36
N GLU A 545 -20.08 -36.40 18.61
CA GLU A 545 -20.32 -35.14 19.30
C GLU A 545 -19.70 -35.10 20.72
N GLN A 546 -18.96 -34.02 21.00
CA GLN A 546 -18.51 -33.63 22.36
C GLN A 546 -19.53 -32.66 22.95
N LYS A 547 -20.47 -33.14 23.71
CA LYS A 547 -21.49 -32.30 24.34
C LYS A 547 -21.06 -31.87 25.72
N VAL A 548 -20.81 -30.58 25.89
CA VAL A 548 -20.67 -30.03 27.23
C VAL A 548 -22.03 -29.96 27.88
N LEU A 549 -22.24 -30.76 28.91
CA LEU A 549 -23.48 -30.78 29.62
C LEU A 549 -23.63 -29.62 30.61
N LYS A 550 -22.54 -29.34 31.32
CA LYS A 550 -22.46 -28.24 32.30
C LYS A 550 -21.07 -27.64 32.37
N VAL A 551 -21.00 -26.36 32.65
CA VAL A 551 -19.78 -25.60 32.93
C VAL A 551 -19.98 -24.75 34.19
N SER A 552 -19.00 -24.75 35.07
CA SER A 552 -18.88 -23.80 36.15
C SER A 552 -17.56 -23.07 36.09
N GLN A 553 -17.57 -21.77 36.20
CA GLN A 553 -16.38 -20.95 36.21
C GLN A 553 -16.16 -20.37 37.60
N HIS A 554 -14.95 -20.48 38.10
CA HIS A 554 -14.56 -20.07 39.44
C HIS A 554 -13.36 -19.11 39.37
N ALA A 555 -13.45 -17.98 40.03
CA ALA A 555 -12.33 -17.07 40.19
C ALA A 555 -11.36 -17.57 41.26
N ILE A 556 -10.07 -17.44 41.03
CA ILE A 556 -9.04 -17.71 42.05
C ILE A 556 -8.69 -16.37 42.73
N PRO A 557 -9.01 -16.22 44.02
CA PRO A 557 -8.67 -15.01 44.74
C PRO A 557 -7.15 -14.71 44.71
N LYS A 558 -6.76 -13.49 44.50
CA LYS A 558 -5.34 -13.08 44.45
C LYS A 558 -4.54 -13.54 45.67
N LYS A 559 -5.21 -13.60 46.86
CA LYS A 559 -4.61 -14.13 48.09
C LYS A 559 -4.22 -15.61 47.97
N ILE A 560 -4.98 -16.40 47.20
CA ILE A 560 -4.69 -17.81 46.95
C ILE A 560 -3.58 -17.94 45.89
N MET A 561 -3.60 -17.14 44.84
CA MET A 561 -2.59 -17.13 43.79
C MET A 561 -1.18 -16.85 44.36
N LEU A 562 -1.09 -16.06 45.42
CA LEU A 562 0.15 -15.69 46.11
C LEU A 562 0.39 -16.44 47.42
N GLY A 563 -0.48 -17.42 47.77
CA GLY A 563 -0.49 -18.17 49.01
C GLY A 563 0.39 -19.44 48.95
N THR A 564 -0.16 -20.55 49.47
CA THR A 564 0.48 -21.86 49.44
C THR A 564 -0.19 -22.80 48.44
N GLY A 565 0.54 -23.79 47.90
CA GLY A 565 -0.04 -24.82 47.04
C GLY A 565 -1.20 -25.55 47.68
N GLN A 566 -1.11 -25.82 48.97
CA GLN A 566 -2.20 -26.43 49.75
C GLN A 566 -3.48 -25.61 49.63
N GLN A 567 -3.41 -24.28 49.80
CA GLN A 567 -4.58 -23.39 49.70
C GLN A 567 -5.16 -23.39 48.30
N LEU A 568 -4.32 -23.44 47.27
CA LEU A 568 -4.76 -23.48 45.86
C LEU A 568 -5.49 -24.78 45.56
N PHE A 569 -4.89 -25.93 45.85
CA PHE A 569 -5.49 -27.23 45.54
C PHE A 569 -6.70 -27.54 46.43
N ASP A 570 -6.71 -27.14 47.72
CA ASP A 570 -7.90 -27.22 48.57
C ASP A 570 -9.07 -26.38 47.98
N HIS A 571 -8.79 -25.19 47.45
CA HIS A 571 -9.81 -24.37 46.80
C HIS A 571 -10.36 -25.04 45.52
N ILE A 572 -9.47 -25.59 44.68
CA ILE A 572 -9.86 -26.31 43.47
C ILE A 572 -10.70 -27.52 43.82
N ALA A 573 -10.28 -28.34 44.81
CA ALA A 573 -11.04 -29.51 45.26
C ALA A 573 -12.40 -29.13 45.87
N ALA A 574 -12.50 -27.99 46.55
CA ALA A 574 -13.76 -27.46 47.05
C ALA A 574 -14.74 -27.14 45.93
N CYS A 575 -14.29 -26.35 44.92
CA CYS A 575 -15.13 -25.97 43.80
C CYS A 575 -15.53 -27.17 42.91
N LEU A 576 -14.63 -28.15 42.73
CA LEU A 576 -14.94 -29.39 42.01
C LEU A 576 -16.01 -30.21 42.76
N GLY A 577 -15.90 -30.40 44.07
CA GLY A 577 -16.89 -31.08 44.88
C GLY A 577 -18.25 -30.40 44.86
N ASP A 578 -18.29 -29.06 44.98
CA ASP A 578 -19.55 -28.29 44.90
C ASP A 578 -20.21 -28.41 43.50
N PHE A 579 -19.38 -28.47 42.46
CA PHE A 579 -19.90 -28.77 41.10
C PHE A 579 -20.50 -30.14 40.97
N LEU A 580 -19.83 -31.19 41.51
CA LEU A 580 -20.34 -32.57 41.52
C LEU A 580 -21.65 -32.70 42.30
N ASP A 581 -21.78 -31.99 43.43
CA ASP A 581 -23.01 -31.92 44.21
C ASP A 581 -24.14 -31.31 43.38
N ALA A 582 -23.92 -30.19 42.77
CA ALA A 582 -24.90 -29.49 41.98
C ALA A 582 -25.37 -30.28 40.75
N GLN A 583 -24.59 -31.24 40.27
CA GLN A 583 -24.94 -32.12 39.13
C GLN A 583 -25.39 -33.51 39.55
N ASN A 584 -25.50 -33.81 40.83
CA ASN A 584 -25.81 -35.17 41.38
C ASN A 584 -24.80 -36.23 40.87
N LEU A 585 -23.52 -35.91 40.76
CA LEU A 585 -22.47 -36.79 40.28
C LEU A 585 -21.58 -37.32 41.42
N LYS A 586 -21.80 -36.91 42.65
CA LYS A 586 -21.12 -37.51 43.84
C LYS A 586 -21.41 -38.99 43.92
N GLY A 587 -20.37 -39.79 44.11
CA GLY A 587 -20.44 -41.23 44.10
C GLY A 587 -20.18 -41.91 42.74
N GLN A 588 -19.97 -41.10 41.70
CA GLN A 588 -19.45 -41.58 40.41
C GLN A 588 -17.99 -41.17 40.31
N ALA A 589 -17.08 -42.16 40.30
CA ALA A 589 -15.63 -41.88 40.08
C ALA A 589 -15.36 -41.66 38.58
N LEU A 590 -15.77 -40.52 38.05
CA LEU A 590 -15.61 -40.20 36.63
C LEU A 590 -14.11 -39.87 36.33
N PRO A 591 -13.62 -40.26 35.13
CA PRO A 591 -12.30 -39.85 34.68
C PRO A 591 -12.19 -38.34 34.54
N LEU A 592 -11.04 -37.79 34.95
CA LEU A 592 -10.78 -36.36 34.95
C LEU A 592 -9.68 -36.00 33.95
N GLY A 593 -10.00 -35.14 32.98
CA GLY A 593 -9.01 -34.42 32.22
C GLY A 593 -8.60 -33.17 32.96
N PHE A 594 -7.30 -32.96 33.16
CA PHE A 594 -6.77 -31.79 33.86
C PHE A 594 -5.91 -30.94 32.92
N THR A 595 -6.48 -29.86 32.37
CA THR A 595 -5.69 -28.84 31.68
C THR A 595 -4.97 -27.99 32.71
N PHE A 596 -3.66 -28.02 32.65
CA PHE A 596 -2.78 -27.24 33.49
C PHE A 596 -1.83 -26.42 32.62
N SER A 597 -2.19 -25.14 32.33
CA SER A 597 -1.52 -24.28 31.37
C SER A 597 -0.30 -23.54 31.98
N PHE A 598 0.55 -24.26 32.64
CA PHE A 598 1.83 -23.81 33.18
C PHE A 598 2.95 -24.77 32.72
N PRO A 599 4.20 -24.32 32.63
CA PRO A 599 5.32 -25.17 32.23
C PRO A 599 5.54 -26.32 33.22
N CYS A 600 5.23 -27.56 32.77
CA CYS A 600 5.42 -28.78 33.57
C CYS A 600 6.29 -29.79 32.84
N GLU A 601 7.13 -30.49 33.59
CA GLU A 601 7.82 -31.70 33.14
C GLU A 601 6.95 -32.90 33.44
N GLN A 602 6.25 -33.45 32.43
CA GLN A 602 5.49 -34.66 32.62
C GLN A 602 6.41 -35.91 32.66
N LYS A 603 6.11 -36.82 33.54
CA LYS A 603 6.77 -38.13 33.64
C LYS A 603 5.86 -39.28 33.21
N GLU A 604 4.56 -39.11 33.35
CA GLU A 604 3.50 -39.97 32.98
C GLU A 604 2.26 -39.12 32.62
N ILE A 605 1.22 -39.68 32.05
CA ILE A 605 -0.01 -38.93 31.66
C ILE A 605 -0.69 -38.32 32.89
N ASP A 606 -0.54 -38.93 34.06
CA ASP A 606 -1.10 -38.50 35.35
C ASP A 606 -0.04 -38.01 36.35
N LYS A 607 1.15 -37.61 35.86
CA LYS A 607 2.25 -37.15 36.70
C LYS A 607 2.99 -35.97 36.04
N GLY A 608 2.81 -34.79 36.58
CA GLY A 608 3.40 -33.57 36.06
C GLY A 608 4.07 -32.70 37.12
N ILE A 609 5.38 -32.48 36.97
CA ILE A 609 6.17 -31.65 37.88
C ILE A 609 6.16 -30.21 37.40
N LEU A 610 5.65 -29.30 38.23
CA LEU A 610 5.67 -27.87 37.88
C LEU A 610 7.11 -27.35 37.86
N ILE A 611 7.53 -26.77 36.69
CA ILE A 611 8.87 -26.20 36.55
C ILE A 611 8.91 -24.82 37.20
N ARG A 612 7.92 -23.96 36.91
CA ARG A 612 7.80 -22.61 37.47
C ARG A 612 6.40 -22.06 37.28
N TRP A 613 5.99 -21.15 38.15
CA TRP A 613 4.77 -20.39 37.98
C TRP A 613 4.90 -19.31 36.92
N THR A 614 3.79 -19.00 36.24
CA THR A 614 3.59 -17.93 35.26
C THR A 614 2.24 -17.27 35.53
N LYS A 615 1.82 -16.30 34.69
CA LYS A 615 0.47 -15.71 34.71
C LYS A 615 0.04 -15.14 36.07
N GLY A 616 1.00 -14.60 36.86
CA GLY A 616 0.69 -13.96 38.13
C GLY A 616 0.56 -14.90 39.36
N PHE A 617 0.73 -16.20 39.16
CA PHE A 617 0.80 -17.17 40.29
C PHE A 617 2.19 -17.17 40.95
N LYS A 618 2.20 -17.39 42.26
CA LYS A 618 3.41 -17.55 43.05
C LYS A 618 3.13 -18.39 44.32
N CYS A 619 2.43 -19.51 44.16
CA CYS A 619 2.09 -20.40 45.26
C CYS A 619 3.33 -21.14 45.75
N SER A 620 3.64 -21.03 47.03
CA SER A 620 4.77 -21.74 47.64
C SER A 620 4.51 -23.24 47.79
N GLY A 621 5.53 -24.07 47.64
CA GLY A 621 5.45 -25.52 47.83
C GLY A 621 4.77 -26.27 46.68
N VAL A 622 4.83 -25.76 45.43
CA VAL A 622 4.32 -26.43 44.24
C VAL A 622 5.40 -26.58 43.16
N GLU A 623 6.26 -25.59 43.00
CA GLU A 623 7.39 -25.73 42.08
C GLU A 623 8.30 -26.90 42.48
N GLY A 624 8.54 -27.80 41.52
CA GLY A 624 9.28 -29.04 41.74
C GLY A 624 8.42 -30.20 42.27
N GLU A 625 7.12 -29.98 42.53
CA GLU A 625 6.17 -30.99 42.99
C GLU A 625 5.22 -31.46 41.87
N ASP A 626 4.63 -32.66 42.06
CA ASP A 626 3.65 -33.25 41.15
C ASP A 626 2.28 -32.64 41.41
N VAL A 627 1.78 -31.86 40.46
CA VAL A 627 0.51 -31.13 40.57
C VAL A 627 -0.72 -32.05 40.57
N VAL A 628 -0.63 -33.22 39.93
CA VAL A 628 -1.71 -34.22 39.95
C VAL A 628 -1.80 -34.88 41.34
N LYS A 629 -0.65 -35.18 41.93
CA LYS A 629 -0.58 -35.69 43.30
C LYS A 629 -1.18 -34.69 44.28
N LEU A 630 -0.79 -33.40 44.20
CA LEU A 630 -1.34 -32.36 45.05
C LEU A 630 -2.85 -32.21 44.93
N LEU A 631 -3.40 -32.31 43.70
CA LEU A 631 -4.85 -32.32 43.46
C LEU A 631 -5.52 -33.53 44.11
N ARG A 632 -4.98 -34.76 43.94
CA ARG A 632 -5.50 -35.96 44.55
C ARG A 632 -5.52 -35.91 46.07
N GLU A 633 -4.42 -35.44 46.68
CA GLU A 633 -4.31 -35.28 48.13
C GLU A 633 -5.37 -34.26 48.65
N ALA A 634 -5.63 -33.16 47.94
CA ALA A 634 -6.65 -32.18 48.31
C ALA A 634 -8.07 -32.79 48.24
N ILE A 635 -8.36 -33.62 47.20
CA ILE A 635 -9.64 -34.32 47.06
C ILE A 635 -9.81 -35.33 48.17
N GLN A 636 -8.80 -36.16 48.45
CA GLN A 636 -8.83 -37.16 49.55
C GLN A 636 -8.99 -36.51 50.93
N LYS A 637 -8.36 -35.35 51.15
CA LYS A 637 -8.51 -34.56 52.37
C LYS A 637 -9.94 -34.06 52.55
N ARG A 638 -10.60 -33.67 51.49
CA ARG A 638 -12.03 -33.31 51.52
C ARG A 638 -12.92 -34.52 51.82
N GLY A 639 -12.70 -35.65 51.20
CA GLY A 639 -13.23 -36.98 51.58
C GLY A 639 -14.70 -37.22 51.28
N ASP A 640 -15.39 -36.37 50.59
CA ASP A 640 -16.83 -36.48 50.24
C ASP A 640 -17.10 -36.88 48.80
N TYR A 641 -16.07 -37.00 47.97
CA TYR A 641 -16.14 -37.52 46.60
C TYR A 641 -14.78 -38.09 46.20
N ASP A 642 -14.78 -38.85 45.09
CA ASP A 642 -13.57 -39.36 44.47
C ASP A 642 -13.62 -39.07 42.95
N ILE A 643 -12.47 -39.17 42.29
CA ILE A 643 -12.29 -39.08 40.84
C ILE A 643 -11.63 -40.37 40.32
N GLY A 644 -11.93 -40.69 39.05
CA GLY A 644 -11.31 -41.82 38.36
C GLY A 644 -9.86 -41.55 37.96
N SER A 645 -9.49 -42.06 36.79
CA SER A 645 -8.18 -41.76 36.22
C SER A 645 -8.01 -40.25 35.92
N VAL A 646 -6.80 -39.76 36.05
CA VAL A 646 -6.49 -38.36 35.67
C VAL A 646 -5.58 -38.36 34.47
N ALA A 647 -5.92 -37.56 33.47
CA ALA A 647 -5.02 -37.22 32.35
C ALA A 647 -4.68 -35.73 32.37
N MET A 648 -3.42 -35.39 32.62
CA MET A 648 -2.96 -34.03 32.63
C MET A 648 -2.47 -33.63 31.26
N VAL A 649 -2.93 -32.48 30.76
CA VAL A 649 -2.54 -31.93 29.47
C VAL A 649 -2.27 -30.41 29.53
N ASN A 650 -1.48 -29.91 28.60
CA ASN A 650 -1.39 -28.49 28.33
C ASN A 650 -2.57 -28.05 27.44
N ASP A 651 -2.88 -26.75 27.44
CA ASP A 651 -3.98 -26.19 26.65
C ASP A 651 -3.86 -26.44 25.13
N THR A 652 -2.66 -26.42 24.56
CA THR A 652 -2.42 -26.75 23.14
C THR A 652 -2.76 -28.21 22.83
N VAL A 653 -2.42 -29.11 23.75
CA VAL A 653 -2.75 -30.54 23.65
C VAL A 653 -4.27 -30.72 23.73
N GLY A 654 -4.92 -30.04 24.67
CA GLY A 654 -6.38 -30.02 24.75
C GLY A 654 -7.02 -29.56 23.45
N THR A 655 -6.56 -28.46 22.87
CA THR A 655 -7.02 -27.93 21.59
C THR A 655 -6.87 -28.98 20.46
N MET A 656 -5.71 -29.62 20.35
CA MET A 656 -5.47 -30.71 19.40
C MET A 656 -6.44 -31.88 19.62
N MET A 657 -6.64 -32.34 20.84
CA MET A 657 -7.50 -33.47 21.18
C MET A 657 -8.98 -33.18 20.90
N SER A 658 -9.45 -31.99 21.22
CA SER A 658 -10.82 -31.54 20.95
C SER A 658 -11.12 -31.48 19.43
N CYS A 659 -10.19 -30.98 18.63
CA CYS A 659 -10.32 -30.96 17.18
C CYS A 659 -10.13 -32.35 16.57
N GLY A 660 -9.25 -33.19 17.11
CA GLY A 660 -8.95 -34.55 16.67
C GLY A 660 -10.13 -35.50 16.74
N TYR A 661 -11.04 -35.26 17.66
CA TYR A 661 -12.28 -36.04 17.75
C TYR A 661 -13.20 -35.81 16.54
N ARG A 662 -13.22 -34.60 15.98
CA ARG A 662 -14.02 -34.25 14.80
C ARG A 662 -13.29 -34.55 13.48
N ASP A 663 -11.98 -34.41 13.50
CA ASP A 663 -11.13 -34.66 12.34
C ASP A 663 -9.86 -35.40 12.80
N GLN A 664 -9.84 -36.70 12.60
CA GLN A 664 -8.76 -37.62 13.00
C GLN A 664 -7.40 -37.28 12.35
N SER A 665 -7.38 -36.42 11.32
CA SER A 665 -6.14 -35.88 10.73
C SER A 665 -5.52 -34.72 11.57
N CYS A 666 -6.18 -34.33 12.68
CA CYS A 666 -5.69 -33.27 13.55
C CYS A 666 -4.56 -33.77 14.43
N GLU A 667 -3.32 -33.40 14.07
CA GLU A 667 -2.09 -33.80 14.72
C GLU A 667 -1.26 -32.64 15.24
N ILE A 668 -1.76 -31.42 15.11
CA ILE A 668 -1.14 -30.20 15.58
C ILE A 668 -2.18 -29.40 16.37
N GLY A 669 -1.80 -28.91 17.55
CA GLY A 669 -2.59 -27.97 18.35
C GLY A 669 -1.85 -26.66 18.50
N MET A 670 -2.55 -25.55 18.39
CA MET A 670 -1.95 -24.23 18.45
C MET A 670 -2.83 -23.25 19.21
N ILE A 671 -2.23 -22.44 20.06
CA ILE A 671 -2.90 -21.32 20.73
C ILE A 671 -2.20 -20.02 20.37
N ILE A 672 -3.00 -19.04 19.95
CA ILE A 672 -2.56 -17.66 19.70
C ILE A 672 -3.58 -16.71 20.31
N GLY A 673 -3.36 -16.36 21.54
CA GLY A 673 -4.19 -15.48 22.37
C GLY A 673 -3.31 -14.60 23.26
N THR A 674 -3.66 -14.47 24.52
CA THR A 674 -2.83 -13.77 25.54
C THR A 674 -1.40 -14.28 25.54
N GLY A 675 -1.21 -15.60 25.48
CA GLY A 675 0.06 -16.27 25.22
C GLY A 675 0.04 -17.02 23.91
N THR A 676 1.16 -17.69 23.58
CA THR A 676 1.27 -18.49 22.36
C THR A 676 2.05 -19.77 22.61
N ASN A 677 1.52 -20.87 22.10
CA ASN A 677 2.19 -22.17 22.17
C ASN A 677 1.68 -23.11 21.08
N ALA A 678 2.40 -24.19 20.81
CA ALA A 678 1.95 -25.27 19.93
C ALA A 678 2.38 -26.65 20.44
N CYS A 679 1.60 -27.67 20.06
CA CYS A 679 1.96 -29.07 20.21
C CYS A 679 1.77 -29.83 18.90
N TYR A 680 2.39 -30.99 18.78
CA TYR A 680 2.21 -31.86 17.62
C TYR A 680 2.56 -33.33 17.94
N MET A 681 2.07 -34.26 17.12
CA MET A 681 2.38 -35.68 17.24
C MET A 681 3.72 -36.03 16.60
N GLU A 682 4.75 -36.31 17.42
CA GLU A 682 6.08 -36.71 17.00
C GLU A 682 6.26 -38.22 16.99
N GLU A 683 7.09 -38.77 16.11
CA GLU A 683 7.52 -40.15 16.12
C GLU A 683 8.43 -40.45 17.34
N MET A 684 8.14 -41.54 18.10
CA MET A 684 8.89 -41.87 19.33
C MET A 684 10.40 -42.03 19.09
N LYS A 685 10.81 -42.55 17.95
CA LYS A 685 12.22 -42.71 17.58
C LYS A 685 13.01 -41.39 17.61
N ASN A 686 12.31 -40.25 17.51
CA ASN A 686 12.92 -38.92 17.57
C ASN A 686 12.91 -38.32 19.00
N VAL A 687 12.14 -38.88 19.93
CA VAL A 687 11.95 -38.37 21.27
C VAL A 687 12.95 -39.08 22.20
N LYS A 688 14.24 -38.70 22.14
CA LYS A 688 15.33 -39.36 22.92
C LYS A 688 15.34 -39.07 24.41
N ARG A 689 14.35 -38.31 24.89
CA ARG A 689 14.18 -38.00 26.34
C ARG A 689 13.33 -39.06 27.06
N VAL A 690 12.58 -39.86 26.33
CA VAL A 690 11.69 -40.93 26.86
C VAL A 690 12.14 -42.26 26.29
N GLU A 691 12.00 -43.32 27.07
CA GLU A 691 12.35 -44.68 26.64
C GLU A 691 11.28 -45.23 25.68
N GLY A 692 11.73 -46.02 24.70
CA GLY A 692 10.89 -46.60 23.67
C GLY A 692 11.00 -45.87 22.32
N ASP A 693 11.02 -46.64 21.24
CA ASP A 693 11.16 -46.13 19.85
C ASP A 693 9.87 -46.31 19.02
N ASP A 694 8.88 -47.03 19.55
CA ASP A 694 7.66 -47.34 18.80
C ASP A 694 6.50 -46.38 19.07
N GLY A 695 5.71 -46.14 18.03
CA GLY A 695 4.54 -45.28 18.05
C GLY A 695 4.84 -43.81 18.05
N ARG A 696 3.91 -43.01 18.57
CA ARG A 696 3.94 -41.56 18.56
C ARG A 696 3.72 -40.98 19.95
N MET A 697 4.12 -39.75 20.13
CA MET A 697 3.86 -38.98 21.35
C MET A 697 3.61 -37.51 21.00
N CYS A 698 2.62 -36.93 21.60
CA CYS A 698 2.40 -35.49 21.52
C CYS A 698 3.50 -34.77 22.27
N ILE A 699 4.10 -33.77 21.61
CA ILE A 699 5.14 -32.91 22.16
C ILE A 699 4.59 -31.53 22.33
N ASN A 700 4.60 -31.01 23.55
CA ASN A 700 4.37 -29.61 23.83
C ASN A 700 5.67 -28.84 23.56
N THR A 701 5.64 -27.95 22.57
CA THR A 701 6.88 -27.32 22.09
C THR A 701 7.44 -26.29 23.06
N GLU A 702 6.57 -25.53 23.74
CA GLU A 702 6.94 -24.32 24.48
C GLU A 702 7.74 -23.35 23.60
N TRP A 703 7.23 -23.13 22.38
CA TRP A 703 7.91 -22.32 21.37
C TRP A 703 8.05 -20.83 21.75
N GLY A 704 7.29 -20.36 22.75
CA GLY A 704 7.43 -19.01 23.30
C GLY A 704 8.87 -18.67 23.68
N GLY A 705 9.64 -19.68 24.13
CA GLY A 705 11.05 -19.53 24.47
C GLY A 705 12.02 -19.49 23.28
N PHE A 706 11.56 -19.67 22.06
CA PHE A 706 12.41 -19.58 20.87
C PHE A 706 13.09 -18.20 20.81
N GLY A 707 14.39 -18.16 20.59
CA GLY A 707 15.16 -16.93 20.62
C GLY A 707 15.81 -16.57 21.95
N ASP A 708 15.46 -17.25 23.09
CA ASP A 708 16.08 -17.00 24.38
C ASP A 708 17.61 -17.29 24.39
N ASN A 709 18.06 -18.08 23.44
CA ASN A 709 19.48 -18.35 23.16
C ASN A 709 20.16 -17.30 22.27
N GLY A 710 19.48 -16.22 21.93
CA GLY A 710 19.93 -15.15 21.03
C GLY A 710 19.81 -15.43 19.54
N SER A 711 19.20 -16.55 19.12
CA SER A 711 19.04 -16.90 17.69
C SER A 711 18.17 -15.93 16.90
N LEU A 712 17.31 -15.16 17.56
CA LEU A 712 16.44 -14.16 16.94
C LEU A 712 16.98 -12.73 17.01
N ARG A 713 18.20 -12.51 17.54
CA ARG A 713 18.73 -11.16 17.76
C ARG A 713 18.69 -10.26 16.52
N ASN A 714 18.91 -10.83 15.33
CA ASN A 714 18.95 -10.08 14.08
C ASN A 714 17.58 -9.66 13.54
N ILE A 715 16.49 -10.09 14.16
CA ILE A 715 15.12 -9.74 13.78
C ILE A 715 14.37 -9.03 14.92
N LEU A 716 14.99 -8.87 16.09
CA LEU A 716 14.44 -8.06 17.16
C LEU A 716 14.55 -6.59 16.79
N THR A 717 13.46 -5.87 16.94
CA THR A 717 13.43 -4.41 16.87
C THR A 717 13.83 -3.81 18.22
N GLU A 718 14.12 -2.51 18.26
CA GLU A 718 14.33 -1.81 19.53
C GLU A 718 13.10 -1.90 20.46
N PHE A 719 11.89 -1.96 19.89
CA PHE A 719 10.65 -2.09 20.65
C PHE A 719 10.50 -3.47 21.28
N ASP A 720 10.87 -4.55 20.59
CA ASP A 720 10.91 -5.89 21.18
C ASP A 720 11.87 -5.94 22.38
N VAL A 721 13.03 -5.30 22.27
CA VAL A 721 14.02 -5.21 23.35
C VAL A 721 13.49 -4.39 24.54
N GLN A 722 12.74 -3.31 24.28
CA GLN A 722 12.13 -2.51 25.33
C GLN A 722 10.99 -3.27 26.02
N VAL A 723 10.11 -3.95 25.28
CA VAL A 723 9.07 -4.81 25.82
C VAL A 723 9.67 -5.92 26.69
N ASP A 724 10.74 -6.55 26.23
CA ASP A 724 11.43 -7.56 27.03
C ASP A 724 11.94 -7.01 28.38
N LYS A 725 12.61 -5.85 28.35
CA LYS A 725 13.13 -5.19 29.57
C LYS A 725 12.03 -4.81 30.57
N MET A 726 10.86 -4.39 30.09
CA MET A 726 9.74 -3.97 30.93
C MET A 726 8.86 -5.14 31.39
N SER A 727 9.01 -6.31 30.79
CA SER A 727 8.22 -7.49 31.11
C SER A 727 8.53 -8.05 32.51
N ILE A 728 7.60 -8.85 33.02
CA ILE A 728 7.77 -9.52 34.34
C ILE A 728 8.91 -10.56 34.35
N ASN A 729 9.39 -10.98 33.17
CA ASN A 729 10.40 -12.02 32.98
C ASN A 729 11.43 -11.63 31.89
N PRO A 730 12.27 -10.60 32.10
CA PRO A 730 13.24 -10.17 31.08
C PRO A 730 14.19 -11.31 30.68
N GLY A 731 14.51 -11.37 29.37
CA GLY A 731 15.47 -12.34 28.81
C GLY A 731 14.92 -13.73 28.56
N VAL A 732 13.63 -14.00 28.79
CA VAL A 732 12.98 -15.29 28.51
C VAL A 732 11.65 -15.07 27.76
N HIS A 733 11.21 -16.11 27.04
CA HIS A 733 10.00 -16.08 26.19
C HIS A 733 10.08 -15.02 25.08
N THR A 734 11.23 -14.91 24.44
CA THR A 734 11.52 -13.93 23.38
C THR A 734 10.50 -14.01 22.24
N PHE A 735 10.22 -15.21 21.73
CA PHE A 735 9.28 -15.39 20.62
C PHE A 735 7.84 -15.03 21.01
N GLU A 736 7.41 -15.44 22.20
CA GLU A 736 6.08 -15.09 22.72
C GLU A 736 5.88 -13.58 22.80
N LYS A 737 6.91 -12.83 23.24
CA LYS A 737 6.86 -11.36 23.34
C LYS A 737 6.74 -10.68 21.98
N MET A 738 7.17 -11.34 20.91
CA MET A 738 7.05 -10.82 19.54
C MET A 738 5.69 -11.06 18.89
N ILE A 739 4.92 -12.05 19.40
CA ILE A 739 3.76 -12.56 18.64
C ILE A 739 2.45 -12.70 19.44
N SER A 740 2.49 -12.70 20.76
CA SER A 740 1.28 -12.94 21.57
C SER A 740 0.51 -11.66 21.88
N GLY A 741 -0.80 -11.79 22.06
CA GLY A 741 -1.71 -10.67 22.32
C GLY A 741 -1.32 -9.82 23.55
N MET A 742 -0.73 -10.44 24.58
CA MET A 742 -0.26 -9.71 25.77
C MET A 742 0.75 -8.60 25.44
N TYR A 743 1.54 -8.75 24.38
CA TYR A 743 2.65 -7.86 24.09
C TYR A 743 2.50 -7.04 22.82
N LEU A 744 1.62 -7.44 21.88
CA LEU A 744 1.44 -6.73 20.61
C LEU A 744 1.00 -5.28 20.83
N GLY A 745 0.08 -5.03 21.77
CA GLY A 745 -0.37 -3.68 22.12
C GLY A 745 0.77 -2.81 22.65
N GLU A 746 1.66 -3.37 23.46
CA GLU A 746 2.81 -2.63 24.01
C GLU A 746 3.87 -2.31 22.94
N ILE A 747 4.10 -3.21 21.96
CA ILE A 747 4.96 -2.91 20.80
C ILE A 747 4.36 -1.77 19.98
N VAL A 748 3.05 -1.81 19.71
CA VAL A 748 2.33 -0.71 19.04
C VAL A 748 2.49 0.60 19.80
N ARG A 749 2.24 0.59 21.12
CA ARG A 749 2.37 1.78 21.97
C ARG A 749 3.76 2.42 21.87
N LEU A 750 4.80 1.64 22.00
CA LEU A 750 6.19 2.12 21.96
C LEU A 750 6.52 2.73 20.59
N LEU A 751 6.08 2.09 19.51
CA LEU A 751 6.28 2.60 18.16
C LEU A 751 5.52 3.93 17.94
N LEU A 752 4.26 4.03 18.42
CA LEU A 752 3.49 5.26 18.33
C LEU A 752 4.13 6.41 19.15
N VAL A 753 4.66 6.11 20.34
CA VAL A 753 5.43 7.10 21.14
C VAL A 753 6.62 7.60 20.34
N LYS A 754 7.40 6.71 19.74
CA LYS A 754 8.54 7.09 18.90
C LYS A 754 8.15 7.97 17.72
N LEU A 755 7.10 7.61 17.00
CA LEU A 755 6.58 8.41 15.88
C LEU A 755 6.10 9.80 16.34
N THR A 756 5.58 9.89 17.57
CA THR A 756 5.17 11.18 18.15
C THR A 756 6.40 12.04 18.53
N GLU A 757 7.42 11.45 19.16
CA GLU A 757 8.67 12.13 19.46
C GLU A 757 9.38 12.65 18.21
N ASP A 758 9.32 11.88 17.11
CA ASP A 758 9.82 12.26 15.79
C ASP A 758 8.92 13.28 15.07
N LYS A 759 7.85 13.77 15.72
CA LYS A 759 6.85 14.72 15.19
C LYS A 759 6.11 14.23 13.93
N LEU A 760 5.99 12.94 13.78
CA LEU A 760 5.26 12.29 12.67
C LEU A 760 3.81 11.97 13.02
N LEU A 761 3.45 12.04 14.31
CA LEU A 761 2.11 11.82 14.84
C LEU A 761 1.75 12.90 15.86
N PHE A 762 0.45 13.20 15.95
CA PHE A 762 -0.15 14.08 16.97
C PHE A 762 0.56 15.41 17.11
N ASN A 763 1.16 15.93 16.03
CA ASN A 763 1.99 17.15 16.04
C ASN A 763 3.05 17.17 17.16
N GLY A 764 3.57 16.01 17.55
CA GLY A 764 4.56 15.85 18.61
C GLY A 764 3.99 15.98 20.04
N GLN A 765 2.66 15.94 20.23
CA GLN A 765 2.05 16.01 21.55
C GLN A 765 1.83 14.60 22.11
N THR A 766 2.47 14.28 23.23
CA THR A 766 2.22 13.09 24.03
C THR A 766 1.22 13.40 25.16
N SER A 767 0.32 12.49 25.49
CA SER A 767 -0.51 12.57 26.69
C SER A 767 -0.02 11.57 27.76
N GLU A 768 -0.13 11.94 29.04
CA GLU A 768 0.20 11.02 30.13
C GLU A 768 -0.66 9.74 30.11
N GLY A 769 -1.89 9.79 29.56
CA GLY A 769 -2.78 8.64 29.39
C GLY A 769 -2.36 7.65 28.30
N PHE A 770 -1.46 8.06 27.40
CA PHE A 770 -0.93 7.17 26.33
C PHE A 770 -0.11 5.98 26.86
N ILE A 771 0.20 6.03 28.14
CA ILE A 771 1.09 5.06 28.80
C ILE A 771 0.33 3.85 29.38
N SER A 772 -0.99 3.91 29.59
CA SER A 772 -1.70 2.91 30.39
C SER A 772 -2.97 2.25 29.82
N GLU A 773 -3.54 2.67 28.68
CA GLU A 773 -4.91 2.27 28.27
C GLU A 773 -5.10 1.75 26.82
N ILE A 774 -4.06 1.21 26.15
CA ILE A 774 -4.25 0.54 24.85
C ILE A 774 -4.58 -0.96 25.05
N GLU A 775 -5.42 -1.28 25.99
CA GLU A 775 -6.02 -2.62 26.09
C GLU A 775 -7.54 -2.48 25.95
N GLU A 776 -8.07 -3.04 24.87
CA GLU A 776 -9.46 -3.34 24.51
C GLU A 776 -10.19 -2.45 23.50
N GLU A 777 -10.75 -3.18 22.53
CA GLU A 777 -11.89 -2.98 21.62
C GLU A 777 -11.63 -2.44 20.21
N ASP A 778 -12.07 -3.30 19.27
CA ASP A 778 -11.94 -3.23 17.82
C ASP A 778 -13.25 -2.77 17.16
N ASN A 779 -13.12 -1.90 16.17
CA ASN A 779 -13.94 -1.78 14.94
C ASN A 779 -13.59 -0.53 14.13
N GLY A 780 -12.61 -0.65 13.21
CA GLY A 780 -12.42 0.31 12.12
C GLY A 780 -11.94 1.72 12.50
N LEU A 781 -11.93 2.63 11.52
CA LEU A 781 -11.50 4.03 11.66
C LEU A 781 -12.28 4.81 12.73
N GLU A 782 -13.57 4.51 12.94
CA GLU A 782 -14.39 5.16 13.96
C GLU A 782 -13.96 4.78 15.38
N ASN A 783 -13.48 3.56 15.57
CA ASN A 783 -12.98 3.14 16.89
C ASN A 783 -11.58 3.69 17.15
N GLY A 784 -10.71 3.77 16.11
CA GLY A 784 -9.44 4.49 16.23
C GLY A 784 -9.64 5.93 16.70
N LYS A 785 -10.62 6.66 16.12
CA LYS A 785 -10.99 8.01 16.56
C LYS A 785 -11.46 8.04 18.01
N LYS A 786 -12.33 7.09 18.40
CA LYS A 786 -12.83 6.97 19.78
C LYS A 786 -11.72 6.66 20.77
N ILE A 787 -10.82 5.75 20.42
CA ILE A 787 -9.68 5.36 21.25
C ILE A 787 -8.73 6.56 21.44
N LEU A 788 -8.32 7.22 20.37
CA LEU A 788 -7.42 8.38 20.45
C LEU A 788 -8.05 9.53 21.23
N THR A 789 -9.35 9.76 21.06
CA THR A 789 -10.10 10.75 21.85
C THR A 789 -10.16 10.37 23.32
N LYS A 790 -10.42 9.09 23.64
CA LYS A 790 -10.44 8.55 25.01
C LYS A 790 -9.08 8.68 25.70
N LEU A 791 -8.01 8.54 24.91
CA LEU A 791 -6.61 8.73 25.35
C LEU A 791 -6.23 10.22 25.51
N GLY A 792 -7.15 11.16 25.23
CA GLY A 792 -6.92 12.60 25.37
C GLY A 792 -5.99 13.19 24.33
N LEU A 793 -5.73 12.48 23.23
CA LEU A 793 -4.87 12.93 22.13
C LEU A 793 -5.63 13.86 21.19
N LYS A 794 -4.98 14.93 20.77
CA LYS A 794 -5.44 15.73 19.63
C LYS A 794 -4.93 15.07 18.36
N TRP A 795 -5.83 14.48 17.61
CA TRP A 795 -5.53 13.70 16.41
C TRP A 795 -6.17 14.33 15.17
N ASP A 796 -5.56 14.10 14.04
CA ASP A 796 -6.15 14.33 12.72
C ASP A 796 -6.44 12.98 12.00
N PRO A 797 -7.14 12.99 10.85
CA PRO A 797 -7.41 11.77 10.11
C PRO A 797 -6.16 11.01 9.65
N VAL A 798 -5.02 11.70 9.47
CA VAL A 798 -3.73 11.05 9.12
C VAL A 798 -3.23 10.23 10.29
N ASP A 799 -3.29 10.79 11.51
CA ASP A 799 -2.87 10.12 12.73
C ASP A 799 -3.60 8.78 12.92
N VAL A 800 -4.92 8.79 12.74
CA VAL A 800 -5.75 7.57 12.85
C VAL A 800 -5.33 6.49 11.85
N ARG A 801 -5.00 6.89 10.62
CA ARG A 801 -4.54 5.96 9.59
C ARG A 801 -3.16 5.42 9.87
N VAL A 802 -2.27 6.24 10.37
CA VAL A 802 -0.92 5.81 10.78
C VAL A 802 -1.02 4.81 11.93
N VAL A 803 -1.85 5.09 12.93
CA VAL A 803 -2.10 4.14 14.03
C VAL A 803 -2.61 2.81 13.47
N ARG A 804 -3.60 2.83 12.57
CA ARG A 804 -4.10 1.62 11.91
C ARG A 804 -3.01 0.89 11.11
N LEU A 805 -2.17 1.62 10.39
CA LEU A 805 -1.05 1.03 9.64
C LEU A 805 -0.04 0.37 10.57
N VAL A 806 0.31 1.00 11.69
CA VAL A 806 1.16 0.44 12.73
C VAL A 806 0.59 -0.85 13.28
N CYS A 807 -0.68 -0.84 13.70
CA CYS A 807 -1.38 -2.03 14.19
C CYS A 807 -1.33 -3.18 13.16
N ASN A 808 -1.69 -2.89 11.91
CA ASN A 808 -1.66 -3.88 10.83
C ASN A 808 -0.25 -4.44 10.59
N LYS A 809 0.79 -3.63 10.64
CA LYS A 809 2.17 -4.09 10.44
C LYS A 809 2.68 -4.98 11.57
N ILE A 810 2.36 -4.64 12.80
CA ILE A 810 2.77 -5.44 13.97
C ILE A 810 2.02 -6.78 13.98
N SER A 811 0.71 -6.78 13.71
CA SER A 811 -0.08 -8.01 13.62
C SER A 811 0.33 -8.89 12.44
N SER A 812 0.57 -8.31 11.27
CA SER A 812 1.13 -9.00 10.09
C SER A 812 2.46 -9.69 10.39
N ARG A 813 3.37 -8.99 11.06
CA ARG A 813 4.65 -9.56 11.50
C ARG A 813 4.43 -10.76 12.41
N SER A 814 3.54 -10.64 13.39
CA SER A 814 3.17 -11.74 14.29
C SER A 814 2.61 -12.94 13.51
N ALA A 815 1.67 -12.70 12.59
CA ALA A 815 1.09 -13.75 11.74
C ALA A 815 2.14 -14.47 10.88
N HIS A 816 3.10 -13.74 10.32
CA HIS A 816 4.19 -14.31 9.53
C HIS A 816 5.13 -15.16 10.39
N LEU A 817 5.45 -14.72 11.60
CA LEU A 817 6.30 -15.47 12.52
C LEU A 817 5.60 -16.76 12.99
N CYS A 818 4.34 -16.68 13.37
CA CYS A 818 3.50 -17.84 13.71
C CYS A 818 3.41 -18.81 12.53
N GLY A 819 3.17 -18.31 11.33
CA GLY A 819 3.09 -19.12 10.11
C GLY A 819 4.41 -19.82 9.79
N ALA A 820 5.54 -19.18 10.00
CA ALA A 820 6.87 -19.78 9.80
C ALA A 820 7.13 -20.89 10.83
N ALA A 821 6.75 -20.69 12.09
CA ALA A 821 6.88 -21.68 13.13
C ALA A 821 5.98 -22.90 12.86
N LEU A 822 4.74 -22.68 12.48
CA LEU A 822 3.81 -23.76 12.13
C LEU A 822 4.26 -24.54 10.89
N ALA A 823 4.73 -23.84 9.85
CA ALA A 823 5.28 -24.48 8.64
C ALA A 823 6.50 -25.36 8.99
N THR A 824 7.29 -24.97 9.99
CA THR A 824 8.42 -25.77 10.49
C THR A 824 7.94 -27.08 11.11
N ILE A 825 6.88 -27.03 11.92
CA ILE A 825 6.28 -28.23 12.52
C ILE A 825 5.73 -29.15 11.42
N ALA A 826 4.96 -28.62 10.48
CA ALA A 826 4.37 -29.42 9.40
C ALA A 826 5.46 -30.09 8.51
N ASN A 827 6.48 -29.33 8.11
CA ASN A 827 7.60 -29.86 7.35
C ASN A 827 8.37 -30.92 8.16
N ARG A 828 8.46 -30.76 9.48
CA ARG A 828 9.08 -31.76 10.35
C ARG A 828 8.31 -33.08 10.35
N ILE A 829 6.99 -33.03 10.56
CA ILE A 829 6.11 -34.21 10.50
C ILE A 829 6.28 -34.91 9.15
N ARG A 830 6.17 -34.17 8.04
CA ARG A 830 6.34 -34.69 6.68
C ARG A 830 7.69 -35.41 6.49
N THR A 831 8.75 -34.73 6.87
CA THR A 831 10.13 -35.23 6.66
C THR A 831 10.41 -36.48 7.46
N TYR A 832 10.06 -36.54 8.75
CA TYR A 832 10.36 -37.70 9.59
C TYR A 832 9.49 -38.90 9.30
N ARG A 833 8.28 -38.67 8.76
CA ARG A 833 7.42 -39.76 8.22
C ARG A 833 7.76 -40.16 6.80
N ARG A 834 8.70 -39.45 6.15
CA ARG A 834 9.11 -39.67 4.75
C ARG A 834 7.95 -39.61 3.75
N LEU A 835 7.05 -38.63 3.95
CA LEU A 835 5.91 -38.40 3.09
C LEU A 835 6.27 -37.44 1.96
N ASP A 836 5.86 -37.74 0.73
CA ASP A 836 5.97 -36.80 -0.38
C ASP A 836 5.05 -35.62 -0.17
N HIS A 837 3.86 -35.86 0.37
CA HIS A 837 2.87 -34.85 0.71
C HIS A 837 2.24 -35.16 2.07
N LEU A 838 2.13 -34.14 2.92
CA LEU A 838 1.43 -34.22 4.21
C LEU A 838 0.03 -33.63 4.10
N LYS A 839 -0.99 -34.37 4.49
CA LYS A 839 -2.34 -33.88 4.75
C LYS A 839 -2.58 -33.93 6.26
N THR A 840 -2.85 -32.79 6.87
CA THR A 840 -3.09 -32.71 8.32
C THR A 840 -4.01 -31.54 8.68
N THR A 841 -4.62 -31.64 9.84
CA THR A 841 -5.42 -30.55 10.42
C THR A 841 -4.71 -29.95 11.63
N VAL A 842 -4.80 -28.65 11.75
CA VAL A 842 -4.32 -27.85 12.89
C VAL A 842 -5.54 -27.39 13.67
N GLY A 843 -5.66 -27.84 14.91
CA GLY A 843 -6.62 -27.28 15.86
C GLY A 843 -6.07 -25.95 16.39
N VAL A 844 -6.85 -24.88 16.27
CA VAL A 844 -6.44 -23.53 16.69
C VAL A 844 -7.41 -22.95 17.70
N ASP A 845 -6.87 -22.28 18.73
CA ASP A 845 -7.65 -21.52 19.69
C ASP A 845 -6.92 -20.20 20.02
N GLY A 846 -7.66 -19.23 20.54
CA GLY A 846 -7.13 -17.93 21.00
C GLY A 846 -7.63 -16.73 20.20
N THR A 847 -7.84 -15.62 20.93
CA THR A 847 -8.50 -14.41 20.45
C THR A 847 -7.74 -13.69 19.33
N VAL A 848 -6.42 -13.72 19.33
CA VAL A 848 -5.63 -13.12 18.23
C VAL A 848 -5.89 -13.81 16.90
N TYR A 849 -6.03 -15.15 16.93
CA TYR A 849 -6.34 -15.90 15.71
C TYR A 849 -7.80 -15.73 15.26
N SER A 850 -8.75 -15.77 16.20
CA SER A 850 -10.20 -15.78 15.90
C SER A 850 -10.75 -14.39 15.58
N GLU A 851 -10.28 -13.35 16.24
CA GLU A 851 -10.91 -12.02 16.22
C GLU A 851 -10.15 -10.99 15.38
N HIS A 852 -8.83 -11.16 15.17
CA HIS A 852 -8.09 -10.19 14.37
C HIS A 852 -8.38 -10.33 12.85
N PRO A 853 -8.78 -9.25 12.14
CA PRO A 853 -9.37 -9.32 10.79
C PRO A 853 -8.53 -10.05 9.74
N ASN A 854 -7.20 -9.83 9.72
CA ASN A 854 -6.32 -10.34 8.64
C ASN A 854 -5.33 -11.40 9.13
N PHE A 855 -5.25 -11.64 10.43
CA PHE A 855 -4.22 -12.50 11.01
C PHE A 855 -4.26 -13.94 10.48
N ARG A 856 -5.46 -14.51 10.42
CA ARG A 856 -5.71 -15.86 9.91
C ARG A 856 -5.23 -16.05 8.48
N GLU A 857 -5.60 -15.13 7.60
CA GLU A 857 -5.26 -15.20 6.18
C GLU A 857 -3.76 -15.10 5.94
N GLU A 858 -3.10 -14.18 6.62
CA GLU A 858 -1.65 -13.96 6.51
C GLU A 858 -0.83 -15.13 7.08
N LEU A 859 -1.25 -15.67 8.21
CA LEU A 859 -0.66 -16.87 8.78
C LEU A 859 -0.77 -18.04 7.80
N GLN A 860 -1.96 -18.32 7.30
CA GLN A 860 -2.21 -19.43 6.37
C GLN A 860 -1.46 -19.26 5.04
N ALA A 861 -1.40 -18.01 4.50
CA ALA A 861 -0.63 -17.72 3.30
C ALA A 861 0.88 -17.97 3.52
N THR A 862 1.39 -17.61 4.69
CA THR A 862 2.79 -17.89 5.06
C THR A 862 3.07 -19.38 5.16
N VAL A 863 2.17 -20.14 5.77
CA VAL A 863 2.30 -21.60 5.85
C VAL A 863 2.31 -22.23 4.46
N ARG A 864 1.36 -21.88 3.59
CA ARG A 864 1.32 -22.38 2.19
C ARG A 864 2.62 -22.09 1.44
N ARG A 865 3.22 -20.92 1.66
CA ARG A 865 4.48 -20.52 1.00
C ARG A 865 5.72 -21.27 1.53
N LEU A 866 5.76 -21.58 2.83
CA LEU A 866 6.93 -22.22 3.47
C LEU A 866 6.84 -23.73 3.56
N ALA A 867 5.65 -24.30 3.43
CA ALA A 867 5.37 -25.73 3.42
C ALA A 867 4.41 -26.11 2.27
N PRO A 868 4.84 -25.90 1.00
CA PRO A 868 3.96 -26.13 -0.16
C PRO A 868 3.58 -27.60 -0.36
N GLU A 869 4.39 -28.53 0.17
CA GLU A 869 4.09 -29.97 0.15
C GLU A 869 3.18 -30.42 1.31
N CYS A 870 2.61 -29.46 2.06
CA CYS A 870 1.69 -29.75 3.15
C CYS A 870 0.31 -29.13 2.88
N SER A 871 -0.72 -29.95 2.74
CA SER A 871 -2.12 -29.52 2.74
C SER A 871 -2.62 -29.44 4.18
N ILE A 872 -2.75 -28.23 4.68
CA ILE A 872 -3.12 -27.96 6.07
C ILE A 872 -4.52 -27.38 6.13
N THR A 873 -5.41 -28.05 6.85
CA THR A 873 -6.73 -27.55 7.23
C THR A 873 -6.63 -26.89 8.61
N PHE A 874 -7.30 -25.77 8.80
CA PHE A 874 -7.36 -25.10 10.10
C PHE A 874 -8.77 -25.27 10.69
N GLN A 875 -8.85 -25.85 11.88
CA GLN A 875 -10.09 -26.04 12.61
C GLN A 875 -10.06 -25.22 13.90
N GLU A 876 -10.97 -24.27 13.99
CA GLU A 876 -11.12 -23.46 15.18
C GLU A 876 -11.80 -24.25 16.30
N SER A 877 -11.22 -24.22 17.48
CA SER A 877 -11.75 -24.88 18.66
C SER A 877 -12.41 -23.85 19.58
N LYS A 878 -13.71 -23.94 19.74
CA LYS A 878 -14.42 -23.22 20.79
C LYS A 878 -14.37 -24.01 22.07
N ASP A 879 -13.72 -23.49 23.11
CA ASP A 879 -13.54 -24.15 24.40
C ASP A 879 -12.66 -25.42 24.32
N GLY A 880 -11.58 -25.33 23.50
CA GLY A 880 -10.73 -26.46 23.17
C GLY A 880 -9.97 -27.05 24.35
N SER A 881 -9.50 -26.23 25.29
CA SER A 881 -8.74 -26.69 26.44
C SER A 881 -9.58 -27.59 27.36
N GLY A 882 -10.81 -27.20 27.71
CA GLY A 882 -11.68 -27.96 28.56
C GLY A 882 -12.19 -29.27 27.92
N LYS A 883 -12.78 -29.19 26.72
CA LYS A 883 -13.23 -30.35 25.97
C LYS A 883 -12.11 -31.34 25.65
N GLY A 884 -10.95 -30.79 25.29
CA GLY A 884 -9.79 -31.58 24.93
C GLY A 884 -9.17 -32.29 26.13
N ALA A 885 -9.23 -31.71 27.33
CA ALA A 885 -8.82 -32.40 28.55
C ALA A 885 -9.70 -33.65 28.78
N ALA A 886 -11.04 -33.54 28.65
CA ALA A 886 -11.95 -34.68 28.70
C ALA A 886 -11.59 -35.73 27.64
N MET A 887 -11.27 -35.29 26.41
CA MET A 887 -10.86 -36.23 25.36
C MET A 887 -9.52 -36.93 25.65
N ALA A 888 -8.56 -36.22 26.26
CA ALA A 888 -7.30 -36.85 26.69
C ALA A 888 -7.53 -37.93 27.73
N ALA A 889 -8.46 -37.72 28.68
CA ALA A 889 -8.87 -38.74 29.63
C ALA A 889 -9.56 -39.94 28.95
N ALA A 890 -10.42 -39.66 27.97
CA ALA A 890 -11.11 -40.69 27.17
C ALA A 890 -10.13 -41.58 26.38
N VAL A 891 -9.18 -40.94 25.67
CA VAL A 891 -8.12 -41.65 24.93
C VAL A 891 -7.21 -42.46 25.89
N ALA A 892 -6.83 -41.88 27.04
CA ALA A 892 -6.03 -42.57 28.03
C ALA A 892 -6.75 -43.82 28.57
N GLN A 893 -8.05 -43.71 28.84
CA GLN A 893 -8.89 -44.85 29.26
C GLN A 893 -8.97 -45.94 28.18
N ARG A 894 -9.20 -45.57 26.90
CA ARG A 894 -9.20 -46.50 25.78
C ARG A 894 -7.89 -47.29 25.67
N LEU A 895 -6.76 -46.59 25.76
CA LEU A 895 -5.43 -47.19 25.65
C LEU A 895 -5.10 -48.11 26.86
N SER A 896 -5.68 -47.85 28.04
CA SER A 896 -5.49 -48.67 29.25
C SER A 896 -6.42 -49.90 29.31
N GLY A 897 -7.59 -49.84 28.65
CA GLY A 897 -8.60 -50.93 28.62
C GLY A 897 -8.34 -52.00 27.55
N GLY A 898 -7.36 -51.80 26.67
CA GLY A 898 -6.95 -52.74 25.62
C GLY A 898 -5.76 -53.64 26.01
N GLN A 899 -5.33 -53.68 27.27
CA GLN A 899 -4.33 -54.60 27.79
C GLN A 899 -4.95 -55.80 28.49
#